data_90d66c2f982c56eafe90a258fb84ba10
#
_entry.id   90d66c2f982c56eafe90a258fb84ba10
#
_cell.length_a   1.000
_cell.length_b   1.000
_cell.length_c   1.000
_cell.angle_alpha   90.00
_cell.angle_beta   90.00
_cell.angle_gamma   90.00
#
_symmetry.space_group_name_H-M   'P 1'
#
loop_
_entity.id
_entity.type
_entity.pdbx_description
1 polymer ?
#
loop_
_entity_poly.entity_id
_entity_poly.type
_entity_poly.pdbx_seq_one_letter_code
_entity_poly.pdbx_strand_id
1 'polypeptide(L)'
;MFKNELGFDKDKENKIMEKINDKFEQTRIATRLNNGICQFLIINIIMFFGVYTLTKGSFIYKKENEYEAIHNYLNSLGRFCKKNYENNCSEILSNKITSFLSEISIQNYYIIQIEFMNDIIYRNKSLSNNTQDYYSGEYIYLYSKNDPSTTIMVLKQYYFKMDALINILKLIFIFVSVYIICLRLNNDINLLILKPLNDINKVIDKVSKDPVNNKILSELRHNFENRIGNVKNDKNNVKYEMKVVESALIRISGLIAVGYGEAGSAIIKQFIKGNEGFDPMSSGNIIEAIFGFCFIHDFGKINEVFEEKTMNFVNDICDIVHSCVDKFNGYTNKNIGDCFLLAWKIKNSENKPARPNSSKNIFIQNQNEELTELADCALLAFLNVFKKINKSKRILAYRKDPDIIKRFGTRYSIALGFGLHYGWGIEGAIGSHHKIDCSYLSPNVNIAARLETATNIYGVDILFSGEFYELLSDYMKEKCRKIDVVTLKGSEKPVNLYTVDLNKNIKPGKSMSKKDRMSLREKMDYYSQKKKKLWKKYESSKKVKTIGEIYYKQSKGFRQILMNQKSSLFYNNFEEGLSHYIDGEWDEASSYLFRALYLENNDGPTKTILEYMRKLNFKAPDDWDGYRVLTSKT
;
A
#
# COMPACT_ATOMS: atom_id res chain seq x y z
N MET A 1 -19.29 14.90 -5.92
CA MET A 1 -19.81 13.93 -4.95
C MET A 1 -18.76 12.96 -4.42
N PHE A 2 -17.86 12.42 -5.25
CA PHE A 2 -16.76 11.56 -4.82
C PHE A 2 -15.80 12.19 -3.77
N LYS A 3 -15.67 13.51 -3.71
CA LYS A 3 -14.78 14.20 -2.76
C LYS A 3 -15.27 14.19 -1.30
N ASN A 4 -16.56 14.09 -1.07
CA ASN A 4 -17.14 14.16 0.30
C ASN A 4 -17.32 12.79 0.95
N GLU A 5 -17.26 11.70 0.17
CA GLU A 5 -17.58 10.36 0.68
C GLU A 5 -16.35 9.56 1.16
N LEU A 6 -15.13 9.99 0.82
CA LEU A 6 -13.90 9.36 1.29
C LEU A 6 -13.51 9.76 2.74
N GLY A 7 -14.36 10.49 3.44
CA GLY A 7 -14.16 10.80 4.87
C GLY A 7 -12.95 11.69 5.15
N PHE A 8 -12.48 12.43 4.14
CA PHE A 8 -11.47 13.45 4.32
C PHE A 8 -12.16 14.75 4.80
N ASP A 9 -11.79 15.17 5.98
CA ASP A 9 -12.17 16.47 6.55
C ASP A 9 -11.61 17.57 5.62
N LYS A 10 -12.47 18.12 4.75
CA LYS A 10 -12.11 19.13 3.72
C LYS A 10 -11.35 20.31 4.29
N ASP A 11 -11.70 20.73 5.51
CA ASP A 11 -11.06 21.87 6.15
C ASP A 11 -9.63 21.57 6.62
N LYS A 12 -9.34 20.29 6.93
CA LYS A 12 -7.97 19.85 7.22
C LYS A 12 -7.15 19.63 5.94
N GLU A 13 -7.78 19.15 4.88
CA GLU A 13 -7.11 18.95 3.58
C GLU A 13 -6.74 20.27 2.91
N ASN A 14 -7.67 21.24 2.90
CA ASN A 14 -7.41 22.57 2.34
C ASN A 14 -6.33 23.32 3.15
N LYS A 15 -6.35 23.27 4.47
CA LYS A 15 -5.26 23.83 5.30
C LYS A 15 -3.91 23.13 5.12
N ILE A 16 -3.93 21.84 4.75
CA ILE A 16 -2.73 21.09 4.45
C ILE A 16 -2.22 21.44 3.05
N MET A 17 -3.10 21.55 2.05
CA MET A 17 -2.75 21.93 0.68
C MET A 17 -2.33 23.40 0.56
N GLU A 18 -2.99 24.32 1.24
CA GLU A 18 -2.55 25.73 1.32
C GLU A 18 -1.15 25.88 1.93
N LYS A 19 -0.86 25.12 2.98
CA LYS A 19 0.50 25.08 3.56
C LYS A 19 1.53 24.37 2.68
N ILE A 20 1.10 23.52 1.75
CA ILE A 20 1.97 22.84 0.78
C ILE A 20 2.31 23.80 -0.37
N ASN A 21 1.35 24.53 -0.92
CA ASN A 21 1.56 25.43 -2.06
C ASN A 21 2.47 26.62 -1.76
N ASP A 22 2.46 27.16 -0.53
CA ASP A 22 3.26 28.34 -0.17
C ASP A 22 4.77 28.09 0.02
N LYS A 23 5.28 26.84 -0.10
CA LYS A 23 6.67 26.49 0.27
C LYS A 23 7.38 25.50 -0.66
N PHE A 24 7.00 25.41 -1.91
CA PHE A 24 7.57 24.42 -2.84
C PHE A 24 8.92 24.83 -3.48
N GLU A 25 9.56 25.95 -3.08
CA GLU A 25 10.80 26.39 -3.73
C GLU A 25 12.10 25.72 -3.26
N GLN A 26 12.14 25.09 -2.10
CA GLN A 26 13.28 24.24 -1.68
C GLN A 26 12.83 23.09 -0.78
N THR A 27 13.28 21.87 -1.05
CA THR A 27 13.02 20.74 -0.18
C THR A 27 13.62 21.01 1.21
N ARG A 28 12.77 21.07 2.24
CA ARG A 28 13.19 21.36 3.63
C ARG A 28 14.24 20.39 4.14
N ILE A 29 14.24 19.16 3.64
CA ILE A 29 15.24 18.14 3.95
C ILE A 29 16.62 18.59 3.48
N ALA A 30 16.74 19.03 2.22
CA ALA A 30 18.00 19.51 1.66
C ALA A 30 18.49 20.75 2.39
N THR A 31 17.61 21.72 2.68
CA THR A 31 17.94 22.94 3.41
C THR A 31 18.43 22.63 4.82
N ARG A 32 17.78 21.70 5.53
CA ARG A 32 18.18 21.35 6.91
C ARG A 32 19.50 20.59 6.94
N LEU A 33 19.72 19.65 6.03
CA LEU A 33 21.00 18.95 5.88
C LEU A 33 22.12 19.94 5.55
N ASN A 34 21.90 20.82 4.56
CA ASN A 34 22.88 21.81 4.17
C ASN A 34 23.21 22.80 5.29
N ASN A 35 22.20 23.35 5.96
CA ASN A 35 22.41 24.24 7.11
C ASN A 35 23.12 23.53 8.27
N GLY A 36 22.79 22.27 8.54
CA GLY A 36 23.47 21.46 9.54
C GLY A 36 24.96 21.26 9.20
N ILE A 37 25.26 20.88 7.96
CA ILE A 37 26.62 20.71 7.46
C ILE A 37 27.39 22.04 7.54
N CYS A 38 26.80 23.14 7.03
CA CYS A 38 27.43 24.46 7.07
C CYS A 38 27.71 24.93 8.48
N GLN A 39 26.79 24.81 9.39
CA GLN A 39 26.99 25.17 10.81
C GLN A 39 28.15 24.39 11.45
N PHE A 40 28.19 23.07 11.21
CA PHE A 40 29.28 22.24 11.73
C PHE A 40 30.63 22.59 11.10
N LEU A 41 30.68 22.85 9.80
CA LEU A 41 31.90 23.28 9.13
C LEU A 41 32.41 24.61 9.70
N ILE A 42 31.54 25.61 9.89
CA ILE A 42 31.88 26.91 10.42
C ILE A 42 32.42 26.76 11.86
N ILE A 43 31.75 26.00 12.73
CA ILE A 43 32.21 25.77 14.11
C ILE A 43 33.58 25.10 14.11
N ASN A 44 33.83 24.10 13.25
CA ASN A 44 35.13 23.43 13.18
C ASN A 44 36.23 24.36 12.67
N ILE A 45 35.95 25.21 11.68
CA ILE A 45 36.88 26.21 11.17
C ILE A 45 37.24 27.18 12.27
N ILE A 46 36.27 27.71 13.01
CA ILE A 46 36.50 28.63 14.17
C ILE A 46 37.34 27.95 15.25
N MET A 47 37.00 26.71 15.60
CA MET A 47 37.75 25.93 16.60
C MET A 47 39.20 25.67 16.13
N PHE A 48 39.41 25.32 14.87
CA PHE A 48 40.74 25.12 14.30
C PHE A 48 41.57 26.39 14.33
N PHE A 49 41.03 27.53 13.91
CA PHE A 49 41.71 28.83 14.01
C PHE A 49 41.96 29.22 15.45
N GLY A 50 41.05 29.00 16.38
CA GLY A 50 41.22 29.24 17.80
C GLY A 50 42.38 28.44 18.39
N VAL A 51 42.43 27.15 18.14
CA VAL A 51 43.54 26.28 18.60
C VAL A 51 44.86 26.67 17.93
N TYR A 52 44.84 27.02 16.64
CA TYR A 52 46.05 27.48 15.93
C TYR A 52 46.59 28.78 16.48
N THR A 53 45.75 29.78 16.73
CA THR A 53 46.17 31.08 17.30
C THR A 53 46.69 30.96 18.74
N LEU A 54 46.00 30.20 19.57
CA LEU A 54 46.44 29.96 20.96
C LEU A 54 47.80 29.25 21.03
N THR A 55 48.08 28.33 20.12
CA THR A 55 49.35 27.59 20.10
C THR A 55 50.49 28.36 19.48
N LYS A 56 50.21 29.24 18.51
CA LYS A 56 51.27 30.05 17.84
C LYS A 56 51.72 31.26 18.65
N GLY A 57 50.80 31.90 19.41
CA GLY A 57 51.06 33.16 20.08
C GLY A 57 51.82 33.08 21.41
N SER A 58 51.77 31.95 22.11
CA SER A 58 52.20 31.93 23.51
C SER A 58 53.61 31.37 23.77
N PHE A 59 54.12 30.49 22.91
CA PHE A 59 55.37 29.78 23.24
C PHE A 59 56.60 30.23 22.43
N ILE A 60 56.46 30.60 21.17
CA ILE A 60 57.60 30.86 20.30
C ILE A 60 58.11 32.30 20.45
N TYR A 61 57.19 33.26 20.56
CA TYR A 61 57.53 34.69 20.53
C TYR A 61 58.20 35.17 21.81
N LYS A 62 57.87 34.64 22.98
CA LYS A 62 58.39 35.13 24.27
C LYS A 62 59.84 34.74 24.49
N LYS A 63 60.33 33.65 23.97
CA LYS A 63 61.69 33.16 24.17
C LYS A 63 62.71 33.57 23.11
N GLU A 64 62.29 33.85 21.89
CA GLU A 64 63.21 34.45 20.90
C GLU A 64 63.72 35.82 21.39
N ASN A 65 62.85 36.62 21.98
CA ASN A 65 63.21 37.89 22.59
C ASN A 65 64.16 37.75 23.83
N GLU A 66 64.05 36.68 24.62
CA GLU A 66 64.93 36.40 25.73
C GLU A 66 66.34 36.03 25.26
N TYR A 67 66.45 35.18 24.22
CA TYR A 67 67.75 34.84 23.63
C TYR A 67 68.42 36.06 22.95
N GLU A 68 67.61 36.87 22.27
CA GLU A 68 68.12 38.13 21.67
C GLU A 68 68.58 39.12 22.74
N ALA A 69 67.93 39.24 23.89
CA ALA A 69 68.33 40.06 25.01
C ALA A 69 69.66 39.58 25.57
N ILE A 70 69.83 38.25 25.79
CA ILE A 70 71.08 37.64 26.24
C ILE A 70 72.20 37.91 25.22
N HIS A 71 71.96 37.78 23.97
CA HIS A 71 72.92 38.05 22.90
C HIS A 71 73.33 39.51 22.85
N ASN A 72 72.39 40.44 22.95
CA ASN A 72 72.67 41.87 23.01
C ASN A 72 73.51 42.27 24.28
N TYR A 73 73.19 41.64 25.42
CA TYR A 73 73.99 41.85 26.65
C TYR A 73 75.43 41.34 26.47
N LEU A 74 75.61 40.13 25.98
CA LEU A 74 76.95 39.54 25.77
C LEU A 74 77.75 40.32 24.71
N ASN A 75 77.10 40.84 23.66
CA ASN A 75 77.72 41.73 22.67
C ASN A 75 78.19 43.04 23.32
N SER A 76 77.41 43.65 24.22
CA SER A 76 77.77 44.87 24.91
C SER A 76 78.95 44.63 25.86
N LEU A 77 78.96 43.50 26.52
CA LEU A 77 80.02 43.05 27.42
C LEU A 77 81.32 42.78 26.65
N GLY A 78 81.22 42.12 25.48
CA GLY A 78 82.32 41.86 24.60
C GLY A 78 83.00 43.18 24.10
N ARG A 79 82.18 44.15 23.68
CA ARG A 79 82.65 45.46 23.23
C ARG A 79 83.37 46.25 24.41
N PHE A 80 82.80 46.20 25.58
CA PHE A 80 83.39 46.81 26.76
C PHE A 80 84.74 46.17 27.12
N CYS A 81 84.86 44.85 27.06
CA CYS A 81 86.07 44.11 27.34
C CYS A 81 87.16 44.43 26.32
N LYS A 82 86.84 44.46 25.04
CA LYS A 82 87.77 44.82 23.95
C LYS A 82 88.34 46.21 24.08
N LYS A 83 87.52 47.18 24.56
CA LYS A 83 87.94 48.58 24.71
C LYS A 83 88.90 48.82 25.90
N ASN A 84 88.79 48.00 26.99
CA ASN A 84 89.46 48.24 28.21
C ASN A 84 90.58 47.22 28.62
N TYR A 85 90.62 46.04 27.95
CA TYR A 85 91.49 44.91 28.34
C TYR A 85 91.99 44.13 27.06
N GLU A 86 92.84 44.76 26.23
CA GLU A 86 93.29 44.21 24.94
C GLU A 86 93.96 42.82 25.02
N ASN A 87 94.73 42.48 26.08
CA ASN A 87 95.52 41.24 26.17
C ASN A 87 94.86 40.10 26.97
N ASN A 88 93.82 40.33 27.84
CA ASN A 88 93.19 39.31 28.64
C ASN A 88 91.66 39.29 28.56
N CYS A 89 91.14 39.76 27.44
CA CYS A 89 89.71 39.92 27.29
C CYS A 89 88.95 38.57 27.28
N SER A 90 89.52 37.53 26.67
CA SER A 90 88.87 36.20 26.57
C SER A 90 88.70 35.53 27.95
N GLU A 91 89.70 35.65 28.85
CA GLU A 91 89.67 35.05 30.18
C GLU A 91 88.72 35.80 31.13
N ILE A 92 88.72 37.13 31.10
CA ILE A 92 87.81 37.97 31.88
C ILE A 92 86.35 37.77 31.44
N LEU A 93 86.15 37.66 30.14
CA LEU A 93 84.84 37.40 29.53
C LEU A 93 84.32 36.01 29.88
N SER A 94 85.20 35.01 29.86
CA SER A 94 84.87 33.62 30.22
C SER A 94 84.41 33.55 31.67
N ASN A 95 85.14 34.23 32.63
CA ASN A 95 84.80 34.23 34.04
C ASN A 95 83.53 35.03 34.34
N LYS A 96 83.26 36.13 33.63
CA LYS A 96 82.02 36.88 33.78
C LYS A 96 80.83 36.20 33.15
N ILE A 97 81.02 35.53 32.04
CA ILE A 97 79.95 34.75 31.37
C ILE A 97 79.56 33.53 32.20
N THR A 98 80.54 32.83 32.78
CA THR A 98 80.26 31.68 33.65
C THR A 98 79.54 32.11 34.94
N SER A 99 79.92 33.26 35.57
CA SER A 99 79.18 33.78 36.73
C SER A 99 77.76 34.26 36.32
N PHE A 100 77.62 34.97 35.22
CA PHE A 100 76.30 35.40 34.67
C PHE A 100 75.40 34.21 34.36
N LEU A 101 75.89 33.18 33.71
CA LEU A 101 75.16 31.98 33.44
C LEU A 101 74.84 31.15 34.68
N SER A 102 75.63 31.29 35.79
CA SER A 102 75.34 30.67 37.06
C SER A 102 74.26 31.42 37.86
N GLU A 103 74.18 32.74 37.72
CA GLU A 103 73.19 33.60 38.39
C GLU A 103 71.79 33.54 37.74
N ILE A 104 71.73 33.45 36.42
CA ILE A 104 70.48 33.17 35.71
C ILE A 104 70.20 31.69 35.93
N SER A 105 69.34 31.37 36.86
CA SER A 105 68.95 29.98 37.19
C SER A 105 68.62 29.18 35.92
N ILE A 106 69.62 28.43 35.53
CA ILE A 106 69.83 27.87 34.19
C ILE A 106 68.94 26.63 33.88
N GLN A 107 67.85 26.50 34.54
CA GLN A 107 67.00 25.34 34.25
C GLN A 107 66.31 25.39 32.88
N ASN A 108 66.39 26.49 32.09
CA ASN A 108 65.65 26.67 30.86
C ASN A 108 66.46 27.14 29.63
N TYR A 109 67.79 27.36 29.74
CA TYR A 109 68.60 27.82 28.59
C TYR A 109 69.57 26.72 28.15
N TYR A 110 69.33 26.19 27.01
CA TYR A 110 70.17 25.13 26.39
C TYR A 110 71.25 25.78 25.54
N ILE A 111 72.08 26.65 26.08
CA ILE A 111 73.22 27.25 25.38
C ILE A 111 74.35 26.21 25.30
N ILE A 112 74.76 25.89 24.08
CA ILE A 112 75.82 24.91 23.85
C ILE A 112 77.19 25.58 23.86
N GLN A 113 77.31 26.70 23.12
CA GLN A 113 78.61 27.39 22.94
C GLN A 113 78.39 28.89 22.72
N ILE A 114 79.28 29.63 23.20
CA ILE A 114 79.38 31.07 22.96
C ILE A 114 80.78 31.35 22.42
N GLU A 115 80.84 31.96 21.22
CA GLU A 115 82.08 32.38 20.56
C GLU A 115 82.15 33.92 20.53
N PHE A 116 83.33 34.43 20.68
CA PHE A 116 83.64 35.85 20.55
C PHE A 116 84.92 36.02 19.74
N MET A 117 84.86 36.69 18.59
CA MET A 117 85.98 36.87 17.63
C MET A 117 86.68 35.58 17.22
N ASN A 118 85.90 34.52 16.99
CA ASN A 118 86.34 33.15 16.65
C ASN A 118 86.95 32.34 17.81
N ASP A 119 87.04 32.88 19.03
CA ASP A 119 87.48 32.14 20.20
C ASP A 119 86.25 31.62 20.99
N ILE A 120 86.28 30.35 21.38
CA ILE A 120 85.22 29.74 22.20
C ILE A 120 85.39 30.16 23.61
N ILE A 121 84.53 31.08 24.06
CA ILE A 121 84.61 31.63 25.46
C ILE A 121 83.87 30.74 26.44
N TYR A 122 82.77 30.15 26.04
CA TYR A 122 81.98 29.28 26.89
C TYR A 122 81.55 28.04 26.08
N ARG A 123 81.73 26.88 26.73
CA ARG A 123 81.25 25.61 26.14
C ARG A 123 80.65 24.76 27.26
N ASN A 124 79.38 24.40 27.09
CA ASN A 124 78.73 23.55 28.07
C ASN A 124 79.18 22.09 27.85
N LYS A 125 80.00 21.55 28.80
CA LYS A 125 80.58 20.20 28.68
C LYS A 125 79.54 19.09 28.66
N SER A 126 78.37 19.25 29.32
CA SER A 126 77.32 18.27 29.32
C SER A 126 76.53 18.18 28.01
N LEU A 127 76.43 19.28 27.26
CA LEU A 127 75.75 19.34 25.96
C LEU A 127 76.70 19.22 24.77
N SER A 128 77.97 19.54 24.96
CA SER A 128 79.00 19.57 23.89
C SER A 128 79.55 18.19 23.55
N ASN A 129 79.53 17.21 24.49
CA ASN A 129 80.06 15.87 24.22
C ASN A 129 79.23 15.10 23.21
N ASN A 130 77.97 15.52 22.94
CA ASN A 130 77.04 14.90 22.00
C ASN A 130 76.77 15.77 20.79
N THR A 131 77.63 16.71 20.43
CA THR A 131 77.43 17.60 19.29
C THR A 131 77.45 16.89 17.95
N GLN A 132 77.97 15.67 17.88
CA GLN A 132 77.92 14.80 16.70
C GLN A 132 76.53 14.11 16.50
N ASP A 133 75.73 14.06 17.54
CA ASP A 133 74.40 13.42 17.48
C ASP A 133 73.24 14.35 17.16
N TYR A 134 73.51 15.67 17.04
CA TYR A 134 72.46 16.66 16.71
C TYR A 134 72.40 16.96 15.23
N TYR A 135 71.21 16.87 14.66
CA TYR A 135 70.95 17.29 13.29
C TYR A 135 71.08 18.82 13.17
N SER A 136 71.53 19.31 12.01
CA SER A 136 71.80 20.75 11.74
C SER A 136 70.57 21.66 11.96
N GLY A 137 69.35 21.11 12.07
CA GLY A 137 68.13 21.86 12.42
C GLY A 137 67.83 21.96 13.90
N GLU A 138 68.52 21.23 14.79
CA GLU A 138 68.22 21.17 16.25
C GLU A 138 68.87 22.31 17.02
N TYR A 139 69.77 23.06 16.40
CA TYR A 139 70.43 24.22 17.05
C TYR A 139 70.36 25.44 16.13
N ILE A 140 70.44 26.64 16.73
CA ILE A 140 70.47 27.93 16.05
C ILE A 140 71.68 28.71 16.50
N TYR A 141 72.36 29.31 15.49
CA TYR A 141 73.36 30.34 15.71
C TYR A 141 72.71 31.72 15.74
N LEU A 142 72.81 32.38 16.86
CA LEU A 142 72.42 33.78 16.98
C LEU A 142 73.66 34.65 16.75
N TYR A 143 73.58 35.50 15.78
CA TYR A 143 74.62 36.47 15.46
C TYR A 143 74.01 37.86 15.25
N SER A 144 74.72 38.91 15.62
CA SER A 144 74.24 40.25 15.35
C SER A 144 74.47 40.64 13.89
N LYS A 145 73.44 41.20 13.25
CA LYS A 145 73.57 41.73 11.86
C LYS A 145 74.57 42.89 11.75
N ASN A 146 74.77 43.61 12.81
CA ASN A 146 75.61 44.81 12.84
C ASN A 146 77.01 44.58 13.38
N ASP A 147 77.25 43.49 14.11
CA ASP A 147 78.55 43.16 14.69
C ASP A 147 78.62 41.61 14.88
N PRO A 148 79.27 40.92 13.94
CA PRO A 148 79.36 39.45 13.98
C PRO A 148 80.41 38.93 15.01
N SER A 149 80.86 39.75 15.92
CA SER A 149 81.94 39.41 16.91
C SER A 149 81.52 38.35 17.93
N THR A 150 80.24 38.17 18.18
CA THR A 150 79.72 37.14 19.08
C THR A 150 78.71 36.24 18.43
N THR A 151 78.87 34.94 18.57
CA THR A 151 77.91 33.93 18.12
C THR A 151 77.49 33.10 19.34
N ILE A 152 76.18 32.80 19.42
CA ILE A 152 75.60 31.92 20.45
C ILE A 152 74.93 30.76 19.79
N MET A 153 75.41 29.59 20.14
CA MET A 153 74.76 28.33 19.67
C MET A 153 73.78 27.80 20.71
N VAL A 154 72.50 27.75 20.35
CA VAL A 154 71.43 27.35 21.28
C VAL A 154 70.75 26.07 20.76
N LEU A 155 70.59 25.06 21.65
CA LEU A 155 69.87 23.84 21.34
C LEU A 155 68.36 24.09 21.43
N LYS A 156 67.67 23.83 20.31
CA LYS A 156 66.21 23.94 20.25
C LYS A 156 65.46 22.58 20.36
N GLN A 157 66.14 21.50 20.73
CA GLN A 157 65.56 20.15 20.76
C GLN A 157 64.25 20.08 21.57
N TYR A 158 64.19 20.72 22.73
CA TYR A 158 62.99 20.75 23.56
C TYR A 158 61.81 21.42 22.82
N TYR A 159 62.07 22.50 22.08
CA TYR A 159 61.04 23.22 21.32
C TYR A 159 60.52 22.40 20.16
N PHE A 160 61.41 21.70 19.44
CA PHE A 160 60.98 20.80 18.38
C PHE A 160 60.14 19.65 18.90
N LYS A 161 60.51 19.07 20.07
CA LYS A 161 59.72 18.02 20.71
C LYS A 161 58.33 18.53 21.13
N MET A 162 58.28 19.75 21.74
CA MET A 162 57.00 20.34 22.12
C MET A 162 56.16 20.76 20.93
N ASP A 163 56.76 21.31 19.88
CA ASP A 163 56.06 21.69 18.65
C ASP A 163 55.53 20.43 17.93
N ALA A 164 56.34 19.38 17.85
CA ALA A 164 55.93 18.10 17.32
C ALA A 164 54.76 17.51 18.12
N LEU A 165 54.80 17.53 19.44
CA LEU A 165 53.71 17.06 20.30
C LEU A 165 52.42 17.86 20.07
N ILE A 166 52.54 19.20 20.02
CA ILE A 166 51.40 20.09 19.73
C ILE A 166 50.81 19.81 18.34
N ASN A 167 51.67 19.57 17.35
CA ASN A 167 51.21 19.24 15.98
C ASN A 167 50.51 17.87 15.94
N ILE A 168 50.99 16.88 16.66
CA ILE A 168 50.33 15.57 16.81
C ILE A 168 48.97 15.75 17.50
N LEU A 169 48.89 16.54 18.60
CA LEU A 169 47.62 16.80 19.27
C LEU A 169 46.61 17.54 18.35
N LYS A 170 47.07 18.49 17.53
CA LYS A 170 46.25 19.15 16.54
C LYS A 170 45.72 18.15 15.52
N LEU A 171 46.55 17.24 15.03
CA LEU A 171 46.14 16.20 14.06
C LEU A 171 45.07 15.29 14.68
N ILE A 172 45.30 14.82 15.92
CA ILE A 172 44.31 14.00 16.63
C ILE A 172 43.00 14.77 16.83
N PHE A 173 43.06 16.04 17.19
CA PHE A 173 41.85 16.88 17.32
C PHE A 173 41.08 17.00 16.02
N ILE A 174 41.78 17.20 14.88
CA ILE A 174 41.14 17.24 13.56
C ILE A 174 40.45 15.91 13.26
N PHE A 175 41.10 14.77 13.47
CA PHE A 175 40.51 13.46 13.23
C PHE A 175 39.26 13.22 14.07
N VAL A 176 39.31 13.55 15.37
CA VAL A 176 38.17 13.41 16.28
C VAL A 176 37.00 14.31 15.85
N SER A 177 37.30 15.54 15.45
CA SER A 177 36.26 16.48 15.03
C SER A 177 35.57 16.01 13.73
N VAL A 178 36.35 15.56 12.75
CA VAL A 178 35.80 14.98 11.49
C VAL A 178 34.97 13.72 11.77
N TYR A 179 35.45 12.86 12.66
CA TYR A 179 34.70 11.67 13.07
C TYR A 179 33.33 12.01 13.69
N ILE A 180 33.28 12.98 14.59
CA ILE A 180 32.04 13.46 15.22
C ILE A 180 31.08 14.02 14.15
N ILE A 181 31.58 14.78 13.17
CA ILE A 181 30.78 15.29 12.04
C ILE A 181 30.19 14.14 11.24
N CYS A 182 31.00 13.14 10.88
CA CYS A 182 30.55 11.97 10.14
C CYS A 182 29.45 11.19 10.89
N LEU A 183 29.60 11.01 12.20
CA LEU A 183 28.57 10.35 13.02
C LEU A 183 27.24 11.13 13.03
N ARG A 184 27.30 12.46 13.17
CA ARG A 184 26.10 13.32 13.14
C ARG A 184 25.42 13.28 11.78
N LEU A 185 26.19 13.44 10.68
CA LEU A 185 25.69 13.36 9.31
C LEU A 185 25.04 12.00 9.03
N ASN A 186 25.70 10.91 9.40
CA ASN A 186 25.16 9.56 9.21
C ASN A 186 23.84 9.37 9.98
N ASN A 187 23.77 9.87 11.21
CA ASN A 187 22.55 9.80 11.99
C ASN A 187 21.41 10.64 11.37
N ASP A 188 21.71 11.85 10.90
CA ASP A 188 20.72 12.72 10.25
C ASP A 188 20.22 12.12 8.92
N ILE A 189 21.12 11.57 8.09
CA ILE A 189 20.75 10.86 6.85
C ILE A 189 19.87 9.64 7.17
N ASN A 190 20.24 8.84 8.17
CA ASN A 190 19.45 7.69 8.58
C ASN A 190 18.04 8.08 9.04
N LEU A 191 17.90 9.13 9.84
CA LEU A 191 16.61 9.56 10.38
C LEU A 191 15.73 10.30 9.38
N LEU A 192 16.31 11.09 8.49
CA LEU A 192 15.57 11.97 7.58
C LEU A 192 15.28 11.32 6.22
N ILE A 193 16.14 10.41 5.76
CA ILE A 193 16.06 9.82 4.42
C ILE A 193 15.90 8.30 4.48
N LEU A 194 16.84 7.56 5.09
CA LEU A 194 16.87 6.10 4.96
C LEU A 194 15.69 5.42 5.67
N LYS A 195 15.35 5.86 6.87
CA LYS A 195 14.23 5.27 7.63
C LYS A 195 12.88 5.51 6.95
N PRO A 196 12.51 6.74 6.51
CA PRO A 196 11.29 6.96 5.75
C PRO A 196 11.26 6.21 4.40
N LEU A 197 12.40 6.15 3.68
CA LEU A 197 12.51 5.42 2.42
C LEU A 197 12.28 3.92 2.62
N ASN A 198 12.83 3.34 3.69
CA ASN A 198 12.59 1.95 4.04
C ASN A 198 11.12 1.69 4.42
N ASP A 199 10.45 2.65 5.06
CA ASP A 199 9.02 2.55 5.35
C ASP A 199 8.19 2.61 4.06
N ILE A 200 8.55 3.47 3.10
CA ILE A 200 7.93 3.50 1.76
C ILE A 200 8.14 2.16 1.03
N ASN A 201 9.36 1.62 1.04
CA ASN A 201 9.65 0.31 0.43
C ASN A 201 8.80 -0.82 1.03
N LYS A 202 8.58 -0.81 2.36
CA LYS A 202 7.68 -1.78 3.00
C LYS A 202 6.23 -1.62 2.56
N VAL A 203 5.77 -0.38 2.31
CA VAL A 203 4.43 -0.12 1.76
C VAL A 203 4.35 -0.67 0.34
N ILE A 204 5.34 -0.38 -0.51
CA ILE A 204 5.40 -0.89 -1.89
C ILE A 204 5.42 -2.41 -1.90
N ASP A 205 6.25 -3.07 -1.09
CA ASP A 205 6.31 -4.53 -1.01
C ASP A 205 4.98 -5.16 -0.58
N LYS A 206 4.30 -4.58 0.41
CA LYS A 206 2.97 -5.03 0.82
C LYS A 206 1.92 -4.86 -0.27
N VAL A 207 1.91 -3.71 -0.95
CA VAL A 207 0.99 -3.43 -2.06
C VAL A 207 1.30 -4.32 -3.26
N SER A 208 2.57 -4.58 -3.57
CA SER A 208 2.95 -5.44 -4.71
C SER A 208 2.57 -6.90 -4.52
N LYS A 209 2.52 -7.39 -3.27
CA LYS A 209 2.11 -8.77 -2.97
C LYS A 209 0.62 -8.98 -3.20
N ASP A 210 -0.21 -8.02 -2.81
CA ASP A 210 -1.67 -8.10 -2.97
C ASP A 210 -2.26 -6.68 -3.11
N PRO A 211 -2.24 -6.12 -4.34
CA PRO A 211 -2.59 -4.72 -4.59
C PRO A 211 -4.08 -4.40 -4.38
N VAL A 212 -4.95 -5.40 -4.40
CA VAL A 212 -6.41 -5.23 -4.30
C VAL A 212 -6.94 -5.52 -2.89
N ASN A 213 -6.09 -5.98 -1.98
CA ASN A 213 -6.52 -6.35 -0.63
C ASN A 213 -6.86 -5.13 0.22
N ASN A 214 -8.14 -4.83 0.31
CA ASN A 214 -8.67 -3.73 1.12
C ASN A 214 -8.23 -3.78 2.59
N LYS A 215 -7.93 -4.98 3.12
CA LYS A 215 -7.44 -5.16 4.49
C LYS A 215 -6.02 -4.62 4.63
N ILE A 216 -5.14 -4.92 3.69
CA ILE A 216 -3.76 -4.40 3.66
C ILE A 216 -3.79 -2.88 3.52
N LEU A 217 -4.60 -2.34 2.60
CA LEU A 217 -4.73 -0.91 2.39
C LEU A 217 -5.30 -0.19 3.62
N SER A 218 -6.30 -0.76 4.30
CA SER A 218 -6.86 -0.20 5.53
C SER A 218 -5.86 -0.23 6.69
N GLU A 219 -5.06 -1.30 6.80
CA GLU A 219 -4.01 -1.45 7.80
C GLU A 219 -2.84 -0.47 7.57
N LEU A 220 -2.42 -0.29 6.31
CA LEU A 220 -1.42 0.70 5.93
C LEU A 220 -1.90 2.13 6.25
N ARG A 221 -3.15 2.46 5.92
CA ARG A 221 -3.75 3.75 6.25
C ARG A 221 -3.83 3.98 7.77
N HIS A 222 -4.29 2.99 8.52
CA HIS A 222 -4.37 3.09 9.99
C HIS A 222 -2.98 3.28 10.63
N ASN A 223 -1.98 2.52 10.20
CA ASN A 223 -0.60 2.66 10.67
C ASN A 223 -0.01 4.03 10.32
N PHE A 224 -0.35 4.57 9.15
CA PHE A 224 0.06 5.90 8.73
C PHE A 224 -0.60 6.99 9.58
N GLU A 225 -1.93 6.92 9.81
CA GLU A 225 -2.67 7.89 10.64
C GLU A 225 -2.19 7.89 12.10
N ASN A 226 -1.90 6.73 12.68
CA ASN A 226 -1.36 6.62 14.03
C ASN A 226 0.05 7.26 14.12
N ARG A 227 0.87 7.11 13.09
CA ARG A 227 2.18 7.78 13.01
C ARG A 227 2.07 9.31 12.87
N ILE A 228 1.04 9.81 12.22
CA ILE A 228 0.77 11.26 12.11
C ILE A 228 0.21 11.81 13.43
N GLY A 229 -0.70 11.09 14.08
CA GLY A 229 -1.30 11.51 15.35
C GLY A 229 -0.27 11.81 16.45
N ASN A 230 0.79 11.01 16.50
CA ASN A 230 1.90 11.18 17.46
C ASN A 230 2.85 12.37 17.13
N VAL A 231 2.74 12.95 15.94
CA VAL A 231 3.65 14.05 15.47
C VAL A 231 3.03 15.44 15.63
N LYS A 232 1.78 15.56 16.08
CA LYS A 232 1.13 16.88 16.29
C LYS A 232 1.84 17.79 17.28
N ASN A 233 2.72 17.24 18.13
CA ASN A 233 3.48 18.00 19.14
C ASN A 233 4.87 18.46 18.68
N ASP A 234 5.35 18.05 17.50
CA ASP A 234 6.68 18.40 17.02
C ASP A 234 6.59 19.45 15.91
N LYS A 235 6.82 20.72 16.28
CA LYS A 235 6.81 21.87 15.35
C LYS A 235 7.93 21.84 14.29
N ASN A 236 8.81 20.83 14.28
CA ASN A 236 9.95 20.70 13.37
C ASN A 236 9.69 19.69 12.24
N ASN A 237 9.01 20.10 11.22
CA ASN A 237 8.31 19.30 10.19
C ASN A 237 9.16 18.79 9.01
N VAL A 238 10.39 18.38 9.18
CA VAL A 238 11.19 17.75 8.10
C VAL A 238 10.70 16.32 7.77
N LYS A 239 10.15 15.61 8.76
CA LYS A 239 9.50 14.31 8.55
C LYS A 239 8.22 14.38 7.71
N TYR A 240 7.78 15.59 7.34
CA TYR A 240 6.49 15.79 6.68
C TYR A 240 6.53 15.49 5.17
N GLU A 241 7.60 15.86 4.47
CA GLU A 241 7.71 15.67 3.01
C GLU A 241 7.65 14.19 2.60
N MET A 242 8.44 13.34 3.28
CA MET A 242 8.42 11.90 3.02
C MET A 242 7.09 11.24 3.42
N LYS A 243 6.38 11.78 4.42
CA LYS A 243 5.02 11.34 4.77
C LYS A 243 3.98 11.72 3.72
N VAL A 244 4.14 12.86 3.04
CA VAL A 244 3.28 13.24 1.91
C VAL A 244 3.42 12.22 0.78
N VAL A 245 4.66 11.81 0.46
CA VAL A 245 4.92 10.78 -0.55
C VAL A 245 4.32 9.44 -0.14
N GLU A 246 4.52 8.99 1.10
CA GLU A 246 3.91 7.75 1.63
C GLU A 246 2.37 7.82 1.55
N SER A 247 1.76 8.95 1.94
CA SER A 247 0.32 9.16 1.85
C SER A 247 -0.19 9.13 0.41
N ALA A 248 0.50 9.80 -0.51
CA ALA A 248 0.15 9.80 -1.92
C ALA A 248 0.20 8.38 -2.50
N LEU A 249 1.22 7.61 -2.16
CA LEU A 249 1.39 6.23 -2.60
C LEU A 249 0.26 5.32 -2.08
N ILE A 250 -0.13 5.44 -0.81
CA ILE A 250 -1.27 4.70 -0.23
C ILE A 250 -2.58 5.10 -0.92
N ARG A 251 -2.78 6.39 -1.24
CA ARG A 251 -3.97 6.87 -1.96
C ARG A 251 -4.02 6.34 -3.40
N ILE A 252 -2.91 6.42 -4.13
CA ILE A 252 -2.80 5.91 -5.50
C ILE A 252 -3.05 4.40 -5.50
N SER A 253 -2.44 3.65 -4.59
CA SER A 253 -2.69 2.21 -4.45
C SER A 253 -4.16 1.91 -4.17
N GLY A 254 -4.81 2.70 -3.33
CA GLY A 254 -6.26 2.59 -3.08
C GLY A 254 -7.11 2.86 -4.32
N LEU A 255 -6.78 3.87 -5.11
CA LEU A 255 -7.46 4.15 -6.37
C LEU A 255 -7.27 3.04 -7.41
N ILE A 256 -6.05 2.51 -7.52
CA ILE A 256 -5.74 1.38 -8.40
C ILE A 256 -6.54 0.15 -7.98
N ALA A 257 -6.58 -0.18 -6.68
CA ALA A 257 -7.34 -1.31 -6.16
C ALA A 257 -8.85 -1.20 -6.46
N VAL A 258 -9.42 -0.01 -6.29
CA VAL A 258 -10.86 0.22 -6.57
C VAL A 258 -11.13 0.27 -8.07
N GLY A 259 -10.23 0.85 -8.87
CA GLY A 259 -10.44 1.05 -10.29
C GLY A 259 -10.29 -0.22 -11.13
N TYR A 260 -9.32 -1.07 -10.79
CA TYR A 260 -9.02 -2.27 -11.59
C TYR A 260 -9.58 -3.57 -11.00
N GLY A 261 -9.95 -3.58 -9.72
CA GLY A 261 -10.50 -4.76 -9.05
C GLY A 261 -9.53 -5.96 -9.06
N GLU A 262 -10.06 -7.16 -8.83
CA GLU A 262 -9.26 -8.39 -8.74
C GLU A 262 -8.67 -8.82 -10.09
N ALA A 263 -9.40 -8.64 -11.18
CA ALA A 263 -8.90 -8.95 -12.54
C ALA A 263 -7.65 -8.15 -12.90
N GLY A 264 -7.49 -6.95 -12.33
CA GLY A 264 -6.28 -6.14 -12.47
C GLY A 264 -5.14 -6.50 -11.52
N SER A 265 -5.40 -7.31 -10.49
CA SER A 265 -4.40 -7.63 -9.46
C SER A 265 -3.15 -8.29 -10.03
N ALA A 266 -3.32 -9.27 -10.94
CA ALA A 266 -2.21 -9.96 -11.59
C ALA A 266 -1.36 -9.01 -12.44
N ILE A 267 -2.02 -8.12 -13.21
CA ILE A 267 -1.39 -7.12 -14.05
C ILE A 267 -0.63 -6.09 -13.21
N ILE A 268 -1.24 -5.60 -12.13
CA ILE A 268 -0.62 -4.64 -11.22
C ILE A 268 0.60 -5.26 -10.52
N LYS A 269 0.51 -6.55 -10.12
CA LYS A 269 1.65 -7.28 -9.54
C LYS A 269 2.81 -7.40 -10.51
N GLN A 270 2.53 -7.71 -11.77
CA GLN A 270 3.54 -7.78 -12.82
C GLN A 270 4.19 -6.41 -13.07
N PHE A 271 3.38 -5.35 -13.12
CA PHE A 271 3.85 -3.97 -13.29
C PHE A 271 4.76 -3.50 -12.13
N ILE A 272 4.39 -3.77 -10.88
CA ILE A 272 5.17 -3.33 -9.71
C ILE A 272 6.48 -4.14 -9.57
N LYS A 273 6.49 -5.42 -9.98
CA LYS A 273 7.65 -6.32 -9.84
C LYS A 273 8.56 -6.37 -11.06
N GLY A 274 8.06 -5.99 -12.24
CA GLY A 274 8.78 -6.07 -13.48
C GLY A 274 9.85 -5.00 -13.62
N ASN A 275 11.07 -5.41 -13.99
CA ASN A 275 12.13 -4.50 -14.42
C ASN A 275 11.97 -4.06 -15.89
N GLU A 276 11.08 -4.72 -16.62
CA GLU A 276 10.74 -4.41 -18.01
C GLU A 276 9.44 -3.60 -18.04
N GLY A 277 9.35 -2.65 -18.95
CA GLY A 277 8.19 -1.77 -19.09
C GLY A 277 6.87 -2.55 -19.19
N PHE A 278 5.79 -1.97 -18.72
CA PHE A 278 4.45 -2.54 -18.79
C PHE A 278 4.05 -2.81 -20.25
N ASP A 279 3.83 -4.09 -20.58
CA ASP A 279 3.16 -4.48 -21.82
C ASP A 279 1.66 -4.73 -21.55
N PRO A 280 0.80 -3.77 -21.93
CA PRO A 280 -0.64 -3.92 -21.75
C PRO A 280 -1.26 -5.02 -22.64
N MET A 281 -0.50 -5.52 -23.62
CA MET A 281 -0.92 -6.53 -24.59
C MET A 281 -0.48 -7.94 -24.21
N SER A 282 0.02 -8.15 -22.97
CA SER A 282 0.36 -9.48 -22.49
C SER A 282 -0.86 -10.43 -22.54
N SER A 283 -0.63 -11.69 -22.86
CA SER A 283 -1.67 -12.72 -22.89
C SER A 283 -2.38 -12.85 -21.54
N GLY A 284 -3.72 -12.99 -21.57
CA GLY A 284 -4.50 -13.23 -20.37
C GLY A 284 -4.29 -14.63 -19.79
N ASN A 285 -4.69 -14.81 -18.53
CA ASN A 285 -4.62 -16.09 -17.83
C ASN A 285 -5.97 -16.82 -17.91
N ILE A 286 -5.94 -18.12 -18.21
CA ILE A 286 -7.13 -18.97 -18.13
C ILE A 286 -7.41 -19.26 -16.66
N ILE A 287 -8.62 -18.99 -16.24
CA ILE A 287 -9.11 -19.27 -14.88
C ILE A 287 -10.43 -20.05 -14.94
N GLU A 288 -10.74 -20.76 -13.87
CA GLU A 288 -12.07 -21.30 -13.61
C GLU A 288 -12.75 -20.45 -12.55
N ALA A 289 -13.98 -20.02 -12.82
CA ALA A 289 -14.73 -19.15 -11.94
C ALA A 289 -16.24 -19.31 -12.10
N ILE A 290 -16.98 -18.90 -11.08
CA ILE A 290 -18.40 -18.64 -11.17
C ILE A 290 -18.57 -17.18 -11.57
N PHE A 291 -19.20 -16.93 -12.70
CA PHE A 291 -19.53 -15.59 -13.18
C PHE A 291 -20.95 -15.23 -12.79
N GLY A 292 -21.10 -14.03 -12.25
CA GLY A 292 -22.38 -13.49 -11.84
C GLY A 292 -22.67 -12.15 -12.51
N PHE A 293 -23.89 -12.00 -13.02
CA PHE A 293 -24.40 -10.72 -13.48
C PHE A 293 -25.55 -10.28 -12.60
N CYS A 294 -25.60 -8.98 -12.36
CA CYS A 294 -26.70 -8.32 -11.67
C CYS A 294 -27.11 -7.10 -12.49
N PHE A 295 -28.38 -6.96 -12.80
CA PHE A 295 -28.93 -5.92 -13.64
C PHE A 295 -30.09 -5.21 -12.96
N ILE A 296 -30.25 -3.90 -13.20
CA ILE A 296 -31.36 -3.09 -12.68
C ILE A 296 -32.49 -3.11 -13.72
N HIS A 297 -33.60 -3.75 -13.38
CA HIS A 297 -34.77 -3.78 -14.27
C HIS A 297 -35.33 -2.38 -14.54
N ASP A 298 -35.88 -2.17 -15.74
CA ASP A 298 -36.45 -0.88 -16.20
C ASP A 298 -35.50 0.31 -16.14
N PHE A 299 -34.18 0.09 -16.15
CA PHE A 299 -33.20 1.15 -15.94
C PHE A 299 -33.32 2.31 -16.93
N GLY A 300 -33.57 2.03 -18.22
CA GLY A 300 -33.76 3.09 -19.21
C GLY A 300 -34.86 4.08 -18.81
N LYS A 301 -36.02 3.56 -18.36
CA LYS A 301 -37.13 4.40 -17.89
C LYS A 301 -36.82 5.12 -16.57
N ILE A 302 -36.04 4.48 -15.67
CA ILE A 302 -35.58 5.08 -14.40
C ILE A 302 -34.61 6.23 -14.69
N ASN A 303 -33.71 6.03 -15.64
CA ASN A 303 -32.72 7.02 -16.05
C ASN A 303 -33.39 8.27 -16.64
N GLU A 304 -34.44 8.10 -17.44
CA GLU A 304 -35.27 9.22 -17.97
C GLU A 304 -35.91 10.03 -16.83
N VAL A 305 -36.31 9.39 -15.72
CA VAL A 305 -36.98 10.03 -14.61
C VAL A 305 -36.01 10.74 -13.66
N PHE A 306 -34.87 10.11 -13.37
CA PHE A 306 -33.92 10.62 -12.40
C PHE A 306 -32.86 11.56 -12.96
N GLU A 307 -32.60 11.49 -14.28
CA GLU A 307 -31.58 12.30 -14.96
C GLU A 307 -30.24 12.29 -14.19
N GLU A 308 -29.76 13.44 -13.72
CA GLU A 308 -28.51 13.56 -12.96
C GLU A 308 -28.51 12.74 -11.64
N LYS A 309 -29.67 12.53 -11.02
CA LYS A 309 -29.80 11.74 -9.78
C LYS A 309 -29.60 10.25 -10.00
N THR A 310 -29.62 9.77 -11.26
CA THR A 310 -29.41 8.35 -11.61
C THR A 310 -28.09 7.83 -11.07
N MET A 311 -27.02 8.63 -11.11
CA MET A 311 -25.72 8.23 -10.55
C MET A 311 -25.78 7.91 -9.06
N ASN A 312 -26.54 8.70 -8.29
CA ASN A 312 -26.72 8.45 -6.85
C ASN A 312 -27.51 7.17 -6.61
N PHE A 313 -28.57 6.95 -7.39
CA PHE A 313 -29.39 5.74 -7.33
C PHE A 313 -28.56 4.47 -7.65
N VAL A 314 -27.78 4.48 -8.73
CA VAL A 314 -26.90 3.37 -9.10
C VAL A 314 -25.84 3.13 -8.03
N ASN A 315 -25.20 4.18 -7.51
CA ASN A 315 -24.19 4.06 -6.46
C ASN A 315 -24.75 3.47 -5.16
N ASP A 316 -25.99 3.80 -4.79
CA ASP A 316 -26.65 3.19 -3.63
C ASP A 316 -26.90 1.69 -3.81
N ILE A 317 -27.23 1.27 -5.02
CA ILE A 317 -27.36 -0.17 -5.38
C ILE A 317 -25.99 -0.83 -5.39
N CYS A 318 -24.96 -0.21 -6.00
CA CYS A 318 -23.57 -0.69 -6.01
C CYS A 318 -23.07 -0.98 -4.59
N ASP A 319 -23.25 -0.07 -3.63
CA ASP A 319 -22.83 -0.28 -2.24
C ASP A 319 -23.44 -1.56 -1.64
N ILE A 320 -24.71 -1.82 -1.96
CA ILE A 320 -25.40 -3.04 -1.51
C ILE A 320 -24.84 -4.28 -2.20
N VAL A 321 -24.70 -4.26 -3.53
CA VAL A 321 -24.22 -5.39 -4.33
C VAL A 321 -22.79 -5.74 -3.94
N HIS A 322 -21.89 -4.78 -4.02
CA HIS A 322 -20.45 -4.97 -3.72
C HIS A 322 -20.23 -5.44 -2.28
N SER A 323 -20.92 -4.83 -1.30
CA SER A 323 -20.79 -5.26 0.10
C SER A 323 -21.33 -6.67 0.38
N CYS A 324 -22.27 -7.17 -0.44
CA CYS A 324 -22.74 -8.55 -0.33
C CYS A 324 -21.76 -9.52 -0.98
N VAL A 325 -21.25 -9.20 -2.14
CA VAL A 325 -20.28 -10.00 -2.89
C VAL A 325 -18.99 -10.16 -2.08
N ASP A 326 -18.42 -9.05 -1.57
CA ASP A 326 -17.24 -9.10 -0.70
C ASP A 326 -17.47 -9.96 0.56
N LYS A 327 -18.63 -9.84 1.18
CA LYS A 327 -18.96 -10.64 2.36
C LYS A 327 -18.87 -12.15 2.12
N PHE A 328 -19.19 -12.59 0.92
CA PHE A 328 -19.18 -13.99 0.48
C PHE A 328 -18.02 -14.31 -0.46
N ASN A 329 -16.86 -13.67 -0.25
CA ASN A 329 -15.60 -13.92 -0.97
C ASN A 329 -15.67 -13.82 -2.49
N GLY A 330 -16.64 -13.08 -3.03
CA GLY A 330 -16.69 -12.73 -4.44
C GLY A 330 -15.94 -11.44 -4.72
N TYR A 331 -15.66 -11.23 -5.99
CA TYR A 331 -14.96 -10.07 -6.52
C TYR A 331 -15.88 -9.27 -7.46
N THR A 332 -15.85 -7.96 -7.31
CA THR A 332 -16.53 -7.05 -8.23
C THR A 332 -15.55 -6.67 -9.32
N ASN A 333 -15.97 -6.83 -10.59
CA ASN A 333 -15.10 -6.51 -11.73
C ASN A 333 -15.49 -5.20 -12.41
N LYS A 334 -16.64 -5.18 -13.09
CA LYS A 334 -17.08 -4.01 -13.86
C LYS A 334 -18.49 -3.59 -13.48
N ASN A 335 -18.68 -2.28 -13.49
CA ASN A 335 -19.99 -1.65 -13.47
C ASN A 335 -20.22 -1.01 -14.85
N ILE A 336 -21.15 -1.55 -15.61
CA ILE A 336 -21.46 -1.11 -16.97
C ILE A 336 -22.88 -0.53 -16.93
N GLY A 337 -22.99 0.75 -16.59
CA GLY A 337 -24.30 1.41 -16.41
C GLY A 337 -25.09 0.76 -15.26
N ASP A 338 -26.11 0.03 -15.61
CA ASP A 338 -27.05 -0.70 -14.75
C ASP A 338 -26.67 -2.16 -14.51
N CYS A 339 -25.55 -2.63 -15.10
CA CYS A 339 -25.09 -4.01 -15.04
C CYS A 339 -23.80 -4.13 -14.22
N PHE A 340 -23.73 -5.14 -13.37
CA PHE A 340 -22.58 -5.43 -12.51
C PHE A 340 -22.05 -6.83 -12.83
N LEU A 341 -20.79 -6.90 -13.29
CA LEU A 341 -20.06 -8.16 -13.48
C LEU A 341 -19.33 -8.53 -12.21
N LEU A 342 -19.59 -9.73 -11.73
CA LEU A 342 -19.09 -10.29 -10.47
C LEU A 342 -18.45 -11.65 -10.73
N ALA A 343 -17.45 -12.04 -9.95
CA ALA A 343 -16.79 -13.33 -10.11
C ALA A 343 -16.43 -13.96 -8.77
N TRP A 344 -16.45 -15.30 -8.67
CA TRP A 344 -15.91 -16.10 -7.59
C TRP A 344 -14.89 -17.05 -8.18
N LYS A 345 -13.60 -16.73 -7.97
CA LYS A 345 -12.47 -17.49 -8.52
C LYS A 345 -12.05 -18.59 -7.58
N ILE A 346 -11.70 -19.75 -8.15
CA ILE A 346 -10.98 -20.80 -7.45
C ILE A 346 -9.56 -20.28 -7.20
N LYS A 347 -9.08 -20.37 -6.00
CA LYS A 347 -7.69 -20.09 -5.70
C LYS A 347 -6.86 -21.27 -6.19
N ASN A 348 -6.41 -21.22 -7.45
CA ASN A 348 -5.38 -22.13 -7.90
C ASN A 348 -4.23 -22.05 -6.91
N SER A 349 -3.83 -23.18 -6.35
CA SER A 349 -2.60 -23.32 -5.58
C SER A 349 -1.42 -23.11 -6.55
N GLU A 350 -1.13 -21.85 -6.88
CA GLU A 350 0.09 -21.48 -7.57
C GLU A 350 1.25 -22.00 -6.73
N ASN A 351 2.05 -22.93 -7.33
CA ASN A 351 3.32 -23.43 -6.81
C ASN A 351 3.30 -24.46 -5.66
N LYS A 352 2.64 -25.61 -5.88
CA LYS A 352 3.19 -26.82 -5.30
C LYS A 352 3.57 -27.77 -6.43
N PRO A 353 4.87 -28.15 -6.55
CA PRO A 353 5.27 -29.14 -7.54
C PRO A 353 4.51 -30.44 -7.25
N ALA A 354 3.92 -31.00 -8.30
CA ALA A 354 3.23 -32.27 -8.22
C ALA A 354 4.16 -33.35 -7.62
N ARG A 355 3.90 -33.75 -6.38
CA ARG A 355 4.52 -34.96 -5.83
C ARG A 355 3.83 -36.16 -6.44
N PRO A 356 4.56 -37.10 -7.02
CA PRO A 356 3.95 -38.28 -7.64
C PRO A 356 3.37 -39.20 -6.56
N ASN A 357 2.17 -39.70 -6.82
CA ASN A 357 1.58 -40.97 -6.45
C ASN A 357 0.82 -41.20 -5.12
N SER A 358 0.49 -40.22 -4.27
CA SER A 358 -0.43 -40.58 -3.18
C SER A 358 -1.53 -39.57 -2.84
N SER A 359 -1.67 -38.48 -3.60
CA SER A 359 -2.50 -37.34 -3.21
C SER A 359 -3.59 -36.95 -4.22
N LYS A 360 -3.76 -37.67 -5.34
CA LYS A 360 -4.74 -37.26 -6.37
C LYS A 360 -6.18 -37.25 -5.84
N ASN A 361 -6.61 -38.26 -5.12
CA ASN A 361 -7.99 -38.37 -4.64
C ASN A 361 -8.31 -37.31 -3.55
N ILE A 362 -7.37 -37.04 -2.63
CA ILE A 362 -7.53 -36.02 -1.60
C ILE A 362 -7.49 -34.61 -2.21
N PHE A 363 -6.69 -34.42 -3.26
CA PHE A 363 -6.59 -33.14 -3.95
C PHE A 363 -7.86 -32.81 -4.74
N ILE A 364 -8.43 -33.79 -5.45
CA ILE A 364 -9.70 -33.66 -6.19
C ILE A 364 -10.85 -33.44 -5.22
N GLN A 365 -10.91 -34.15 -4.10
CA GLN A 365 -11.94 -33.99 -3.09
C GLN A 365 -11.89 -32.60 -2.42
N ASN A 366 -10.71 -32.08 -2.12
CA ASN A 366 -10.53 -30.74 -1.57
C ASN A 366 -10.91 -29.63 -2.59
N GLN A 367 -10.65 -29.84 -3.88
CA GLN A 367 -11.10 -28.90 -4.93
C GLN A 367 -12.61 -28.88 -5.06
N ASN A 368 -13.26 -30.03 -4.99
CA ASN A 368 -14.72 -30.12 -5.07
C ASN A 368 -15.39 -29.44 -3.85
N GLU A 369 -14.83 -29.59 -2.65
CA GLU A 369 -15.32 -28.90 -1.46
C GLU A 369 -15.16 -27.37 -1.56
N GLU A 370 -14.04 -26.87 -2.10
CA GLU A 370 -13.82 -25.43 -2.33
C GLU A 370 -14.80 -24.87 -3.37
N LEU A 371 -15.04 -25.60 -4.45
CA LEU A 371 -16.02 -25.23 -5.48
C LEU A 371 -17.44 -25.15 -4.90
N THR A 372 -17.84 -26.13 -4.13
CA THR A 372 -19.16 -26.15 -3.45
C THR A 372 -19.31 -24.98 -2.48
N GLU A 373 -18.27 -24.66 -1.73
CA GLU A 373 -18.25 -23.50 -0.85
C GLU A 373 -18.41 -22.19 -1.62
N LEU A 374 -17.70 -22.04 -2.76
CA LEU A 374 -17.79 -20.85 -3.61
C LEU A 374 -19.15 -20.73 -4.28
N ALA A 375 -19.74 -21.84 -4.72
CA ALA A 375 -21.08 -21.85 -5.32
C ALA A 375 -22.15 -21.42 -4.30
N ASP A 376 -22.12 -22.00 -3.11
CA ASP A 376 -23.00 -21.56 -2.01
C ASP A 376 -22.81 -20.07 -1.71
N CYS A 377 -21.56 -19.60 -1.68
CA CYS A 377 -21.24 -18.19 -1.46
C CYS A 377 -21.81 -17.27 -2.54
N ALA A 378 -21.71 -17.65 -3.81
CA ALA A 378 -22.22 -16.88 -4.92
C ALA A 378 -23.77 -16.74 -4.85
N LEU A 379 -24.46 -17.84 -4.62
CA LEU A 379 -25.92 -17.83 -4.45
C LEU A 379 -26.34 -17.02 -3.20
N LEU A 380 -25.67 -17.23 -2.08
CA LEU A 380 -25.91 -16.46 -0.84
C LEU A 380 -25.67 -14.97 -1.01
N ALA A 381 -24.70 -14.56 -1.82
CA ALA A 381 -24.44 -13.15 -2.11
C ALA A 381 -25.65 -12.51 -2.77
N PHE A 382 -26.21 -13.13 -3.82
CA PHE A 382 -27.37 -12.61 -4.54
C PHE A 382 -28.65 -12.63 -3.69
N LEU A 383 -28.88 -13.71 -2.98
CA LEU A 383 -29.99 -13.77 -2.02
C LEU A 383 -29.89 -12.66 -0.95
N ASN A 384 -28.69 -12.31 -0.55
CA ASN A 384 -28.46 -11.26 0.43
C ASN A 384 -28.60 -9.84 -0.19
N VAL A 385 -28.26 -9.67 -1.46
CA VAL A 385 -28.55 -8.45 -2.24
C VAL A 385 -30.06 -8.26 -2.31
N PHE A 386 -30.80 -9.25 -2.79
CA PHE A 386 -32.25 -9.23 -2.85
C PHE A 386 -32.89 -8.81 -1.52
N LYS A 387 -32.45 -9.43 -0.43
CA LYS A 387 -32.89 -9.07 0.92
C LYS A 387 -32.62 -7.62 1.29
N LYS A 388 -31.40 -7.11 1.01
CA LYS A 388 -31.00 -5.77 1.41
C LYS A 388 -31.72 -4.70 0.57
N ILE A 389 -31.88 -4.90 -0.72
CA ILE A 389 -32.65 -4.00 -1.61
C ILE A 389 -34.06 -3.83 -1.08
N ASN A 390 -34.76 -4.92 -0.78
CA ASN A 390 -36.13 -4.90 -0.27
C ASN A 390 -36.28 -4.37 1.16
N LYS A 391 -35.19 -4.30 1.96
CA LYS A 391 -35.19 -3.78 3.33
C LYS A 391 -34.58 -2.38 3.47
N SER A 392 -33.80 -1.92 2.49
CA SER A 392 -33.08 -0.65 2.56
C SER A 392 -34.04 0.52 2.46
N LYS A 393 -34.11 1.33 3.53
CA LYS A 393 -34.93 2.57 3.49
C LYS A 393 -34.44 3.57 2.45
N ARG A 394 -33.13 3.60 2.19
CA ARG A 394 -32.53 4.45 1.19
C ARG A 394 -33.05 4.08 -0.21
N ILE A 395 -33.03 2.81 -0.55
CA ILE A 395 -33.59 2.32 -1.82
C ILE A 395 -35.12 2.50 -1.88
N LEU A 396 -35.80 2.19 -0.77
CA LEU A 396 -37.26 2.36 -0.69
C LEU A 396 -37.69 3.84 -0.74
N ALA A 397 -36.81 4.80 -0.44
CA ALA A 397 -37.10 6.21 -0.58
C ALA A 397 -37.26 6.63 -2.05
N TYR A 398 -36.48 6.05 -2.97
CA TYR A 398 -36.62 6.30 -4.40
C TYR A 398 -37.99 5.89 -4.95
N ARG A 399 -38.63 4.85 -4.37
CA ARG A 399 -40.00 4.43 -4.75
C ARG A 399 -41.07 5.47 -4.41
N LYS A 400 -40.77 6.41 -3.49
CA LYS A 400 -41.68 7.46 -3.04
C LYS A 400 -41.44 8.76 -3.79
N ASP A 401 -40.48 8.80 -4.69
CA ASP A 401 -40.24 9.95 -5.55
C ASP A 401 -41.48 10.20 -6.41
N PRO A 402 -42.03 11.46 -6.45
CA PRO A 402 -43.22 11.78 -7.19
C PRO A 402 -43.13 11.41 -8.68
N ASP A 403 -41.98 11.61 -9.28
CA ASP A 403 -41.77 11.34 -10.71
C ASP A 403 -41.74 9.84 -11.01
N ILE A 404 -41.17 9.03 -10.11
CA ILE A 404 -41.25 7.55 -10.18
C ILE A 404 -42.70 7.08 -10.04
N ILE A 405 -43.47 7.63 -9.08
CA ILE A 405 -44.89 7.29 -8.90
C ILE A 405 -45.70 7.64 -10.15
N LYS A 406 -45.46 8.82 -10.74
CA LYS A 406 -46.11 9.24 -11.98
C LYS A 406 -45.84 8.33 -13.14
N ARG A 407 -44.59 7.83 -13.31
CA ARG A 407 -44.16 7.00 -14.45
C ARG A 407 -44.55 5.54 -14.29
N PHE A 408 -44.39 4.97 -13.07
CA PHE A 408 -44.50 3.52 -12.81
C PHE A 408 -45.71 3.15 -11.94
N GLY A 409 -46.36 4.13 -11.33
CA GLY A 409 -47.46 3.88 -10.39
C GLY A 409 -46.99 3.60 -8.94
N THR A 410 -47.95 3.64 -8.02
CA THR A 410 -47.70 3.51 -6.55
C THR A 410 -47.20 2.10 -6.13
N ARG A 411 -47.43 1.08 -6.95
CA ARG A 411 -47.04 -0.31 -6.67
C ARG A 411 -45.66 -0.69 -7.21
N TYR A 412 -44.97 0.23 -7.88
CA TYR A 412 -43.65 -0.05 -8.44
C TYR A 412 -42.66 -0.47 -7.35
N SER A 413 -41.83 -1.47 -7.65
CA SER A 413 -40.71 -1.88 -6.81
C SER A 413 -39.44 -2.01 -7.63
N ILE A 414 -38.35 -1.46 -7.12
CA ILE A 414 -37.04 -1.62 -7.72
C ILE A 414 -36.67 -3.09 -7.68
N ALA A 415 -36.53 -3.70 -8.84
CA ALA A 415 -36.17 -5.10 -9.02
C ALA A 415 -34.78 -5.23 -9.65
N LEU A 416 -34.07 -6.26 -9.25
CA LEU A 416 -32.79 -6.68 -9.84
C LEU A 416 -32.92 -8.08 -10.41
N GLY A 417 -32.38 -8.29 -11.60
CA GLY A 417 -32.16 -9.60 -12.19
C GLY A 417 -30.77 -10.13 -11.84
N PHE A 418 -30.65 -11.43 -11.62
CA PHE A 418 -29.38 -12.08 -11.30
C PHE A 418 -29.17 -13.32 -12.16
N GLY A 419 -28.00 -13.42 -12.80
CA GLY A 419 -27.56 -14.59 -13.57
C GLY A 419 -26.29 -15.18 -12.98
N LEU A 420 -26.22 -16.52 -12.83
CA LEU A 420 -25.01 -17.24 -12.39
C LEU A 420 -24.68 -18.39 -13.34
N HIS A 421 -23.41 -18.48 -13.70
CA HIS A 421 -22.88 -19.58 -14.50
C HIS A 421 -21.46 -19.94 -14.08
N TYR A 422 -21.10 -21.21 -14.15
CA TYR A 422 -19.74 -21.70 -13.90
C TYR A 422 -19.05 -22.08 -15.20
N GLY A 423 -17.79 -21.70 -15.32
CA GLY A 423 -16.97 -22.13 -16.45
C GLY A 423 -15.62 -21.43 -16.48
N TRP A 424 -14.86 -21.74 -17.52
CA TRP A 424 -13.57 -21.10 -17.74
C TRP A 424 -13.72 -19.68 -18.28
N GLY A 425 -12.74 -18.85 -18.00
CA GLY A 425 -12.62 -17.51 -18.58
C GLY A 425 -11.17 -17.08 -18.69
N ILE A 426 -10.91 -16.13 -19.58
CA ILE A 426 -9.61 -15.49 -19.73
C ILE A 426 -9.65 -14.21 -18.91
N GLU A 427 -8.82 -14.14 -17.88
CA GLU A 427 -8.62 -12.95 -17.07
C GLU A 427 -7.43 -12.16 -17.61
N GLY A 428 -7.61 -10.88 -17.91
CA GLY A 428 -6.52 -10.07 -18.43
C GLY A 428 -6.90 -8.62 -18.70
N ALA A 429 -5.93 -7.90 -19.26
CA ALA A 429 -6.12 -6.56 -19.77
C ALA A 429 -6.72 -6.60 -21.17
N ILE A 430 -7.69 -5.74 -21.41
CA ILE A 430 -8.31 -5.54 -22.71
C ILE A 430 -8.23 -4.06 -23.02
N GLY A 431 -7.68 -3.68 -24.17
CA GLY A 431 -7.62 -2.28 -24.55
C GLY A 431 -6.48 -1.92 -25.48
N SER A 432 -5.96 -0.75 -25.30
CA SER A 432 -4.88 -0.18 -26.11
C SER A 432 -3.95 0.63 -25.21
N HIS A 433 -2.87 1.19 -25.79
CA HIS A 433 -1.98 2.10 -25.05
C HIS A 433 -2.69 3.37 -24.49
N HIS A 434 -3.89 3.69 -24.97
CA HIS A 434 -4.66 4.84 -24.50
C HIS A 434 -5.61 4.52 -23.37
N LYS A 435 -6.13 3.29 -23.33
CA LYS A 435 -7.08 2.83 -22.31
C LYS A 435 -7.00 1.34 -22.12
N ILE A 436 -6.93 0.90 -20.87
CA ILE A 436 -6.90 -0.51 -20.47
C ILE A 436 -8.02 -0.76 -19.48
N ASP A 437 -8.79 -1.80 -19.74
CA ASP A 437 -9.77 -2.36 -18.83
C ASP A 437 -9.33 -3.76 -18.40
N CYS A 438 -9.41 -4.08 -17.12
CA CYS A 438 -9.20 -5.44 -16.62
C CYS A 438 -10.54 -6.16 -16.54
N SER A 439 -10.65 -7.30 -17.20
CA SER A 439 -11.92 -8.02 -17.30
C SER A 439 -11.75 -9.51 -17.55
N TYR A 440 -12.90 -10.18 -17.62
CA TYR A 440 -13.01 -11.59 -18.01
C TYR A 440 -13.59 -11.69 -19.42
N LEU A 441 -12.97 -12.50 -20.27
CA LEU A 441 -13.44 -12.77 -21.62
C LEU A 441 -13.70 -14.27 -21.77
N SER A 442 -14.95 -14.67 -22.07
CA SER A 442 -15.32 -16.05 -22.28
C SER A 442 -16.75 -16.16 -22.77
N PRO A 443 -17.10 -17.25 -23.54
CA PRO A 443 -18.50 -17.63 -23.77
C PRO A 443 -19.28 -17.81 -22.46
N ASN A 444 -18.66 -18.36 -21.42
CA ASN A 444 -19.30 -18.61 -20.13
C ASN A 444 -19.70 -17.30 -19.40
N VAL A 445 -18.91 -16.23 -19.56
CA VAL A 445 -19.29 -14.89 -19.08
C VAL A 445 -20.55 -14.39 -19.78
N ASN A 446 -20.63 -14.62 -21.09
CA ASN A 446 -21.80 -14.24 -21.87
C ASN A 446 -23.04 -15.08 -21.52
N ILE A 447 -22.89 -16.39 -21.21
CA ILE A 447 -23.99 -17.22 -20.70
C ILE A 447 -24.55 -16.63 -19.41
N ALA A 448 -23.70 -16.26 -18.45
CA ALA A 448 -24.14 -15.63 -17.18
C ALA A 448 -24.95 -14.34 -17.45
N ALA A 449 -24.52 -13.50 -18.40
CA ALA A 449 -25.25 -12.30 -18.79
C ALA A 449 -26.61 -12.63 -19.46
N ARG A 450 -26.65 -13.67 -20.26
CA ARG A 450 -27.89 -14.13 -20.88
C ARG A 450 -28.88 -14.72 -19.88
N LEU A 451 -28.39 -15.44 -18.89
CA LEU A 451 -29.22 -15.96 -17.80
C LEU A 451 -29.85 -14.80 -17.04
N GLU A 452 -29.11 -13.76 -16.78
CA GLU A 452 -29.65 -12.55 -16.14
C GLU A 452 -30.78 -11.96 -16.98
N THR A 453 -30.54 -11.70 -18.28
CA THR A 453 -31.55 -11.14 -19.19
C THR A 453 -32.81 -12.03 -19.25
N ALA A 454 -32.65 -13.36 -19.22
CA ALA A 454 -33.75 -14.32 -19.23
C ALA A 454 -34.61 -14.28 -17.95
N THR A 455 -34.13 -13.66 -16.87
CA THR A 455 -34.94 -13.44 -15.64
C THR A 455 -36.22 -12.67 -15.95
N ASN A 456 -36.17 -11.72 -16.88
CA ASN A 456 -37.35 -10.97 -17.32
C ASN A 456 -38.35 -11.85 -18.06
N ILE A 457 -37.89 -12.80 -18.89
CA ILE A 457 -38.73 -13.70 -19.66
C ILE A 457 -39.52 -14.63 -18.74
N TYR A 458 -38.83 -15.17 -17.74
CA TYR A 458 -39.45 -16.09 -16.78
C TYR A 458 -40.10 -15.38 -15.58
N GLY A 459 -39.96 -14.08 -15.44
CA GLY A 459 -40.51 -13.34 -14.31
C GLY A 459 -39.94 -13.76 -12.95
N VAL A 460 -38.68 -14.22 -12.94
CA VAL A 460 -37.94 -14.64 -11.72
C VAL A 460 -36.82 -13.66 -11.43
N ASP A 461 -36.40 -13.62 -10.17
CA ASP A 461 -35.34 -12.67 -9.78
C ASP A 461 -33.92 -13.25 -9.99
N ILE A 462 -33.78 -14.59 -9.93
CA ILE A 462 -32.48 -15.28 -10.04
C ILE A 462 -32.59 -16.45 -11.01
N LEU A 463 -31.66 -16.52 -11.96
CA LEU A 463 -31.48 -17.66 -12.86
C LEU A 463 -30.05 -18.16 -12.83
N PHE A 464 -29.87 -19.46 -12.91
CA PHE A 464 -28.55 -20.06 -13.02
C PHE A 464 -28.58 -21.36 -13.82
N SER A 465 -27.40 -21.69 -14.35
CA SER A 465 -27.25 -22.87 -15.22
C SER A 465 -27.13 -24.16 -14.43
N GLY A 466 -27.30 -25.28 -15.14
CA GLY A 466 -27.11 -26.63 -14.61
C GLY A 466 -25.69 -26.85 -14.09
N GLU A 467 -24.68 -26.34 -14.81
CA GLU A 467 -23.28 -26.43 -14.42
C GLU A 467 -23.01 -25.74 -13.06
N PHE A 468 -23.67 -24.62 -12.80
CA PHE A 468 -23.62 -23.98 -11.51
C PHE A 468 -24.41 -24.74 -10.43
N TYR A 469 -25.61 -25.26 -10.77
CA TYR A 469 -26.46 -26.04 -9.87
C TYR A 469 -25.74 -27.26 -9.31
N GLU A 470 -25.00 -28.00 -10.15
CA GLU A 470 -24.26 -29.19 -9.73
C GLU A 470 -23.20 -28.90 -8.68
N LEU A 471 -22.63 -27.70 -8.65
CA LEU A 471 -21.65 -27.29 -7.66
C LEU A 471 -22.24 -26.95 -6.28
N LEU A 472 -23.54 -26.68 -6.20
CA LEU A 472 -24.19 -26.31 -4.95
C LEU A 472 -24.15 -27.45 -3.94
N SER A 473 -24.10 -27.10 -2.65
CA SER A 473 -24.31 -28.08 -1.59
C SER A 473 -25.74 -28.65 -1.64
N ASP A 474 -25.93 -29.88 -1.17
CA ASP A 474 -27.24 -30.54 -1.13
C ASP A 474 -28.28 -29.68 -0.42
N TYR A 475 -27.86 -29.01 0.69
CA TYR A 475 -28.72 -28.09 1.42
C TYR A 475 -29.23 -26.92 0.54
N MET A 476 -28.39 -26.38 -0.35
CA MET A 476 -28.80 -25.29 -1.23
C MET A 476 -29.56 -25.82 -2.45
N LYS A 477 -29.21 -27.00 -2.98
CA LYS A 477 -29.93 -27.68 -4.07
C LYS A 477 -31.40 -27.90 -3.73
N GLU A 478 -31.72 -28.32 -2.50
CA GLU A 478 -33.10 -28.47 -2.00
C GLU A 478 -33.95 -27.18 -2.05
N LYS A 479 -33.33 -26.01 -2.14
CA LYS A 479 -34.03 -24.71 -2.22
C LYS A 479 -34.22 -24.23 -3.65
N CYS A 480 -33.70 -24.96 -4.60
CA CYS A 480 -33.70 -24.63 -6.02
C CYS A 480 -34.71 -25.51 -6.77
N ARG A 481 -35.22 -25.01 -7.87
CA ARG A 481 -36.02 -25.81 -8.80
C ARG A 481 -35.57 -25.62 -10.25
N LYS A 482 -35.63 -26.68 -11.04
CA LYS A 482 -35.47 -26.63 -12.51
C LYS A 482 -36.71 -25.98 -13.09
N ILE A 483 -36.52 -25.08 -14.06
CA ILE A 483 -37.65 -24.36 -14.67
C ILE A 483 -37.76 -24.53 -16.17
N ASP A 484 -36.67 -24.83 -16.86
CA ASP A 484 -36.69 -25.04 -18.32
C ASP A 484 -35.38 -25.67 -18.80
N VAL A 485 -35.35 -26.07 -20.10
CA VAL A 485 -34.15 -26.43 -20.85
C VAL A 485 -34.11 -25.57 -22.11
N VAL A 486 -33.03 -24.84 -22.33
CA VAL A 486 -32.97 -23.87 -23.42
C VAL A 486 -31.60 -23.79 -24.06
N THR A 487 -31.52 -23.39 -25.32
CA THR A 487 -30.27 -22.90 -25.91
C THR A 487 -30.24 -21.39 -25.83
N LEU A 488 -29.12 -20.89 -25.36
CA LEU A 488 -28.83 -19.45 -25.27
C LEU A 488 -27.94 -19.07 -26.47
N LYS A 489 -28.09 -17.87 -26.99
CA LYS A 489 -27.21 -17.39 -28.06
C LYS A 489 -25.74 -17.44 -27.58
N GLY A 490 -24.93 -18.31 -28.19
CA GLY A 490 -23.54 -18.55 -27.85
C GLY A 490 -23.30 -19.77 -26.96
N SER A 491 -24.35 -20.55 -26.61
CA SER A 491 -24.17 -21.89 -26.08
C SER A 491 -24.29 -22.91 -27.25
N GLU A 492 -23.34 -23.83 -27.32
CA GLU A 492 -23.38 -24.93 -28.30
C GLU A 492 -24.32 -26.06 -27.84
N LYS A 493 -24.59 -26.12 -26.54
CA LYS A 493 -25.40 -27.18 -25.91
C LYS A 493 -26.59 -26.58 -25.18
N PRO A 494 -27.68 -27.32 -25.03
CA PRO A 494 -28.81 -26.92 -24.19
C PRO A 494 -28.37 -26.71 -22.73
N VAL A 495 -28.88 -25.65 -22.14
CA VAL A 495 -28.59 -25.27 -20.76
C VAL A 495 -29.82 -25.52 -19.88
N ASN A 496 -29.69 -26.32 -18.85
CA ASN A 496 -30.73 -26.48 -17.83
C ASN A 496 -30.81 -25.19 -16.99
N LEU A 497 -32.00 -24.63 -16.85
CA LEU A 497 -32.27 -23.44 -16.08
C LEU A 497 -32.81 -23.76 -14.70
N TYR A 498 -32.22 -23.15 -13.69
CA TYR A 498 -32.66 -23.29 -12.31
C TYR A 498 -32.91 -21.92 -11.68
N THR A 499 -33.83 -21.90 -10.71
CA THR A 499 -34.16 -20.70 -9.91
C THR A 499 -34.33 -21.03 -8.44
N VAL A 500 -34.41 -19.98 -7.61
CA VAL A 500 -34.84 -20.04 -6.21
C VAL A 500 -36.10 -19.21 -6.04
N ASP A 501 -37.17 -19.80 -5.55
CA ASP A 501 -38.40 -19.07 -5.27
C ASP A 501 -38.24 -18.14 -4.05
N LEU A 502 -38.41 -16.84 -4.28
CA LEU A 502 -38.16 -15.82 -3.28
C LEU A 502 -39.47 -15.19 -2.79
N ASN A 503 -39.57 -15.04 -1.47
CA ASN A 503 -40.67 -14.31 -0.86
C ASN A 503 -40.47 -12.79 -1.05
N LYS A 504 -41.29 -12.15 -1.90
CA LYS A 504 -41.29 -10.69 -2.16
C LYS A 504 -41.97 -9.88 -1.02
N ASN A 505 -42.76 -10.52 -0.16
CA ASN A 505 -43.49 -9.87 0.94
C ASN A 505 -42.61 -9.61 2.16
N ILE A 506 -41.52 -8.87 1.98
CA ILE A 506 -40.59 -8.58 3.06
C ILE A 506 -40.96 -7.22 3.67
N LYS A 507 -41.27 -7.22 4.97
CA LYS A 507 -41.56 -5.94 5.68
C LYS A 507 -40.32 -5.06 5.73
N PRO A 508 -40.45 -3.77 5.36
CA PRO A 508 -39.35 -2.79 5.49
C PRO A 508 -38.81 -2.71 6.92
N GLY A 509 -37.55 -2.37 7.06
CA GLY A 509 -36.95 -2.15 8.39
C GLY A 509 -37.62 -1.02 9.17
N LYS A 510 -37.94 -1.22 10.46
CA LYS A 510 -38.71 -0.25 11.29
C LYS A 510 -38.02 1.10 11.54
N SER A 511 -36.69 1.20 11.46
CA SER A 511 -35.92 2.45 11.67
C SER A 511 -34.76 2.55 10.69
N MET A 512 -34.27 3.78 10.41
CA MET A 512 -32.96 3.96 9.79
C MET A 512 -31.95 3.19 10.65
N SER A 513 -31.23 2.27 10.05
CA SER A 513 -30.29 1.46 10.82
C SER A 513 -29.18 2.37 11.36
N LYS A 514 -28.66 2.08 12.55
CA LYS A 514 -27.47 2.77 13.09
C LYS A 514 -26.36 2.87 12.03
N LYS A 515 -26.34 1.93 11.11
CA LYS A 515 -25.45 1.80 9.96
C LYS A 515 -25.61 2.89 8.89
N ASP A 516 -26.82 3.39 8.66
CA ASP A 516 -27.07 4.43 7.64
C ASP A 516 -26.49 5.79 8.08
N ARG A 517 -26.21 5.94 9.37
CA ARG A 517 -25.60 7.12 10.00
C ARG A 517 -24.08 7.00 10.19
N MET A 518 -23.50 5.85 9.92
CA MET A 518 -22.07 5.61 10.05
C MET A 518 -21.30 6.30 8.91
N SER A 519 -20.13 6.83 9.24
CA SER A 519 -19.14 7.26 8.24
C SER A 519 -18.72 6.08 7.36
N LEU A 520 -18.14 6.35 6.20
CA LEU A 520 -17.67 5.32 5.29
C LEU A 520 -16.71 4.35 5.99
N ARG A 521 -15.79 4.88 6.80
CA ARG A 521 -14.81 4.10 7.59
C ARG A 521 -15.49 3.17 8.58
N GLU A 522 -16.42 3.68 9.38
CA GLU A 522 -17.18 2.86 10.33
C GLU A 522 -17.99 1.76 9.62
N LYS A 523 -18.52 2.04 8.42
CA LYS A 523 -19.19 1.04 7.60
C LYS A 523 -18.23 -0.06 7.15
N MET A 524 -17.04 0.30 6.66
CA MET A 524 -16.02 -0.67 6.24
C MET A 524 -15.59 -1.57 7.41
N ASP A 525 -15.32 -0.99 8.56
CA ASP A 525 -14.96 -1.73 9.77
C ASP A 525 -16.09 -2.66 10.24
N TYR A 526 -17.32 -2.17 10.22
CA TYR A 526 -18.51 -2.97 10.57
C TYR A 526 -18.68 -4.16 9.61
N TYR A 527 -18.54 -3.96 8.30
CA TYR A 527 -18.64 -5.05 7.33
C TYR A 527 -17.50 -6.05 7.47
N SER A 528 -16.27 -5.58 7.66
CA SER A 528 -15.11 -6.42 7.92
C SER A 528 -15.28 -7.29 9.16
N GLN A 529 -15.73 -6.71 10.27
CA GLN A 529 -16.01 -7.46 11.51
C GLN A 529 -17.11 -8.50 11.31
N LYS A 530 -18.19 -8.15 10.59
CA LYS A 530 -19.25 -9.12 10.27
C LYS A 530 -18.79 -10.25 9.38
N LYS A 531 -17.96 -9.95 8.37
CA LYS A 531 -17.34 -10.95 7.52
C LYS A 531 -16.48 -11.88 8.35
N LYS A 532 -15.54 -11.36 9.16
CA LYS A 532 -14.68 -12.14 10.07
C LYS A 532 -15.49 -13.04 11.01
N LYS A 533 -16.58 -12.52 11.61
CA LYS A 533 -17.43 -13.30 12.53
C LYS A 533 -18.14 -14.46 11.83
N LEU A 534 -18.64 -14.25 10.60
CA LEU A 534 -19.26 -15.30 9.81
C LEU A 534 -18.24 -16.40 9.49
N TRP A 535 -17.09 -16.02 8.93
CA TRP A 535 -16.05 -16.94 8.50
C TRP A 535 -15.42 -17.71 9.66
N LYS A 536 -15.15 -17.04 10.79
CA LYS A 536 -14.69 -17.73 12.00
C LYS A 536 -15.66 -18.81 12.46
N LYS A 537 -16.98 -18.55 12.41
CA LYS A 537 -17.98 -19.53 12.77
C LYS A 537 -18.09 -20.66 11.74
N TYR A 538 -17.94 -20.35 10.47
CA TYR A 538 -17.89 -21.35 9.41
C TYR A 538 -16.70 -22.28 9.60
N GLU A 539 -15.49 -21.75 9.74
CA GLU A 539 -14.26 -22.53 9.97
C GLU A 539 -14.37 -23.48 11.15
N SER A 540 -15.01 -23.03 12.24
CA SER A 540 -15.24 -23.90 13.40
C SER A 540 -16.26 -25.03 13.19
N SER A 541 -17.07 -24.97 12.13
CA SER A 541 -18.16 -25.90 11.84
C SER A 541 -18.06 -26.57 10.46
N LYS A 542 -17.04 -26.26 9.67
CA LYS A 542 -16.86 -26.69 8.27
C LYS A 542 -16.92 -28.21 8.07
N LYS A 543 -16.47 -28.99 9.03
CA LYS A 543 -16.50 -30.47 8.97
C LYS A 543 -17.92 -31.06 8.97
N VAL A 544 -18.95 -30.32 9.43
CA VAL A 544 -20.29 -30.84 9.65
C VAL A 544 -21.36 -30.08 8.90
N LYS A 545 -21.12 -28.81 8.52
CA LYS A 545 -22.14 -27.91 7.96
C LYS A 545 -21.59 -27.07 6.83
N THR A 546 -22.41 -26.90 5.80
CA THR A 546 -22.11 -25.98 4.70
C THR A 546 -22.29 -24.52 5.13
N ILE A 547 -21.69 -23.60 4.39
CA ILE A 547 -21.85 -22.16 4.65
C ILE A 547 -23.30 -21.71 4.47
N GLY A 548 -24.01 -22.32 3.52
CA GLY A 548 -25.45 -22.11 3.28
C GLY A 548 -26.28 -22.40 4.51
N GLU A 549 -26.08 -23.57 5.12
CA GLU A 549 -26.80 -24.00 6.33
C GLU A 549 -26.51 -23.08 7.54
N ILE A 550 -25.23 -22.74 7.75
CA ILE A 550 -24.83 -21.86 8.85
C ILE A 550 -25.45 -20.48 8.71
N TYR A 551 -25.41 -19.92 7.48
CA TYR A 551 -25.99 -18.59 7.26
C TYR A 551 -27.50 -18.57 7.39
N TYR A 552 -28.19 -19.62 6.92
CA TYR A 552 -29.63 -19.78 7.09
C TYR A 552 -30.01 -19.79 8.57
N LYS A 553 -29.32 -20.59 9.40
CA LYS A 553 -29.56 -20.66 10.84
C LYS A 553 -29.32 -19.34 11.59
N GLN A 554 -28.34 -18.55 11.14
CA GLN A 554 -27.97 -17.29 11.79
C GLN A 554 -28.86 -16.10 11.43
N SER A 555 -29.47 -16.10 10.26
CA SER A 555 -30.15 -14.93 9.71
C SER A 555 -31.65 -15.11 9.64
N LYS A 556 -32.39 -14.66 10.69
CA LYS A 556 -33.85 -14.66 10.68
C LYS A 556 -34.45 -14.06 9.40
N GLY A 557 -33.88 -12.93 8.92
CA GLY A 557 -34.37 -12.31 7.69
C GLY A 557 -34.00 -13.06 6.41
N PHE A 558 -33.00 -13.96 6.44
CA PHE A 558 -32.69 -14.85 5.33
C PHE A 558 -33.68 -16.01 5.29
N ARG A 559 -34.04 -16.56 6.43
CA ARG A 559 -35.11 -17.56 6.52
C ARG A 559 -36.45 -17.07 5.96
N GLN A 560 -36.81 -15.81 6.24
CA GLN A 560 -38.04 -15.19 5.72
C GLN A 560 -38.08 -15.09 4.18
N ILE A 561 -36.93 -14.99 3.51
CA ILE A 561 -36.84 -14.91 2.04
C ILE A 561 -37.03 -16.29 1.42
N LEU A 562 -36.43 -17.31 2.03
CA LEU A 562 -36.45 -18.70 1.54
C LEU A 562 -37.64 -19.51 2.10
N MET A 563 -38.52 -18.88 2.89
CA MET A 563 -39.76 -19.55 3.31
C MET A 563 -40.64 -19.72 2.09
N ASN A 564 -40.71 -20.95 1.62
CA ASN A 564 -41.58 -21.30 0.50
C ASN A 564 -43.02 -20.98 0.87
N GLN A 565 -43.63 -20.18 0.00
CA GLN A 565 -45.07 -19.87 0.11
C GLN A 565 -45.91 -20.79 -0.78
N LYS A 566 -45.22 -21.49 -1.70
CA LYS A 566 -45.89 -22.40 -2.62
C LYS A 566 -46.09 -23.78 -2.01
N SER A 567 -47.19 -24.40 -2.32
CA SER A 567 -47.55 -25.74 -1.80
C SER A 567 -46.68 -26.84 -2.45
N SER A 568 -46.48 -27.93 -1.73
CA SER A 568 -45.83 -29.12 -2.29
C SER A 568 -46.56 -29.64 -3.54
N LEU A 569 -47.89 -29.52 -3.53
CA LEU A 569 -48.72 -29.91 -4.70
C LEU A 569 -48.40 -29.05 -5.95
N PHE A 570 -48.07 -27.77 -5.78
CA PHE A 570 -47.60 -26.94 -6.87
C PHE A 570 -46.28 -27.47 -7.43
N TYR A 571 -45.29 -27.75 -6.58
CA TYR A 571 -44.01 -28.25 -7.06
C TYR A 571 -44.12 -29.56 -7.79
N ASN A 572 -44.90 -30.51 -7.29
CA ASN A 572 -45.10 -31.80 -7.93
C ASN A 572 -45.76 -31.63 -9.30
N ASN A 573 -46.86 -30.83 -9.40
CA ASN A 573 -47.50 -30.59 -10.70
C ASN A 573 -46.57 -29.87 -11.68
N PHE A 574 -45.75 -28.93 -11.21
CA PHE A 574 -44.80 -28.23 -12.07
C PHE A 574 -43.70 -29.15 -12.58
N GLU A 575 -43.15 -30.00 -11.74
CA GLU A 575 -42.07 -30.94 -12.05
C GLU A 575 -42.55 -32.01 -13.07
N GLU A 576 -43.69 -32.61 -12.82
CA GLU A 576 -44.31 -33.54 -13.78
C GLU A 576 -44.63 -32.86 -15.10
N GLY A 577 -45.25 -31.68 -15.08
CA GLY A 577 -45.54 -30.91 -16.27
C GLY A 577 -44.29 -30.50 -17.07
N LEU A 578 -43.19 -30.19 -16.38
CA LEU A 578 -41.91 -29.88 -17.00
C LEU A 578 -41.26 -31.13 -17.63
N SER A 579 -41.35 -32.29 -16.96
CA SER A 579 -40.84 -33.55 -17.50
C SER A 579 -41.56 -33.90 -18.81
N HIS A 580 -42.91 -33.97 -18.82
CA HIS A 580 -43.67 -34.21 -20.01
C HIS A 580 -43.44 -33.18 -21.14
N TYR A 581 -43.24 -31.91 -20.77
CA TYR A 581 -42.88 -30.87 -21.74
C TYR A 581 -41.53 -31.14 -22.41
N ILE A 582 -40.52 -31.56 -21.67
CA ILE A 582 -39.20 -31.91 -22.21
C ILE A 582 -39.32 -33.16 -23.10
N ASP A 583 -40.07 -34.15 -22.68
CA ASP A 583 -40.25 -35.42 -23.38
C ASP A 583 -41.14 -35.29 -24.66
N GLY A 584 -41.72 -34.11 -24.90
CA GLY A 584 -42.57 -33.84 -26.06
C GLY A 584 -44.04 -34.24 -25.89
N GLU A 585 -44.44 -34.69 -24.72
CA GLU A 585 -45.80 -35.05 -24.35
C GLU A 585 -46.62 -33.84 -23.92
N TRP A 586 -46.88 -32.93 -24.87
CA TRP A 586 -47.39 -31.60 -24.54
C TRP A 586 -48.85 -31.56 -24.09
N ASP A 587 -49.66 -32.57 -24.42
CA ASP A 587 -51.04 -32.69 -23.92
C ASP A 587 -51.03 -32.93 -22.40
N GLU A 588 -50.24 -33.88 -21.91
CA GLU A 588 -50.03 -34.19 -20.53
C GLU A 588 -49.36 -33.02 -19.79
N ALA A 589 -48.29 -32.52 -20.39
CA ALA A 589 -47.56 -31.35 -19.85
C ALA A 589 -48.51 -30.18 -19.58
N SER A 590 -49.38 -29.84 -20.55
CA SER A 590 -50.33 -28.74 -20.41
C SER A 590 -51.29 -28.95 -19.25
N SER A 591 -51.78 -30.17 -19.06
CA SER A 591 -52.70 -30.53 -17.98
C SER A 591 -52.07 -30.29 -16.60
N TYR A 592 -50.82 -30.75 -16.40
CA TYR A 592 -50.09 -30.55 -15.16
C TYR A 592 -49.71 -29.09 -14.94
N LEU A 593 -49.24 -28.38 -15.97
CA LEU A 593 -48.87 -26.97 -15.88
C LEU A 593 -50.08 -26.06 -15.63
N PHE A 594 -51.26 -26.34 -16.19
CA PHE A 594 -52.47 -25.61 -15.84
C PHE A 594 -52.91 -25.83 -14.38
N ARG A 595 -52.75 -27.04 -13.86
CA ARG A 595 -52.99 -27.32 -12.43
C ARG A 595 -51.99 -26.55 -11.54
N ALA A 596 -50.70 -26.51 -11.93
CA ALA A 596 -49.71 -25.72 -11.24
C ALA A 596 -50.05 -24.22 -11.29
N LEU A 597 -50.46 -23.70 -12.42
CA LEU A 597 -50.87 -22.30 -12.59
C LEU A 597 -52.12 -21.96 -11.78
N TYR A 598 -53.07 -22.91 -11.66
CA TYR A 598 -54.27 -22.74 -10.83
C TYR A 598 -53.90 -22.59 -9.34
N LEU A 599 -52.89 -23.33 -8.87
CA LEU A 599 -52.40 -23.24 -7.49
C LEU A 599 -51.62 -21.96 -7.25
N GLU A 600 -50.84 -21.50 -8.23
CA GLU A 600 -49.96 -20.30 -8.15
C GLU A 600 -50.12 -19.43 -9.40
N ASN A 601 -51.16 -18.61 -9.43
CA ASN A 601 -51.52 -17.77 -10.57
C ASN A 601 -50.43 -16.83 -11.08
N ASN A 602 -49.41 -16.56 -10.28
CA ASN A 602 -48.34 -15.60 -10.58
C ASN A 602 -47.00 -16.30 -10.86
N ASP A 603 -46.96 -17.62 -11.03
CA ASP A 603 -45.71 -18.29 -11.36
C ASP A 603 -45.29 -17.97 -12.82
N GLY A 604 -44.18 -17.24 -12.94
CA GLY A 604 -43.67 -16.80 -14.24
C GLY A 604 -43.19 -17.95 -15.13
N PRO A 605 -42.38 -18.90 -14.63
CA PRO A 605 -41.94 -20.06 -15.43
C PRO A 605 -43.09 -20.86 -16.02
N THR A 606 -44.12 -21.19 -15.22
CA THR A 606 -45.31 -21.91 -15.71
C THR A 606 -46.01 -21.16 -16.80
N LYS A 607 -46.20 -19.83 -16.65
CA LYS A 607 -46.81 -18.99 -17.70
C LYS A 607 -45.98 -19.00 -18.98
N THR A 608 -44.67 -18.86 -18.86
CA THR A 608 -43.78 -18.77 -19.99
C THR A 608 -43.73 -20.05 -20.81
N ILE A 609 -43.77 -21.23 -20.17
CA ILE A 609 -43.85 -22.51 -20.86
C ILE A 609 -45.19 -22.64 -21.55
N LEU A 610 -46.31 -22.41 -20.84
CA LEU A 610 -47.65 -22.49 -21.40
C LEU A 610 -47.87 -21.51 -22.57
N GLU A 611 -47.33 -20.30 -22.51
CA GLU A 611 -47.37 -19.33 -23.60
C GLU A 611 -46.60 -19.82 -24.85
N TYR A 612 -45.47 -20.48 -24.65
CA TYR A 612 -44.71 -21.08 -25.73
C TYR A 612 -45.48 -22.24 -26.38
N MET A 613 -46.01 -23.17 -25.57
CA MET A 613 -46.81 -24.27 -26.04
C MET A 613 -48.07 -23.78 -26.74
N ARG A 614 -48.71 -22.71 -26.26
CA ARG A 614 -49.89 -22.09 -26.87
C ARG A 614 -49.61 -21.54 -28.27
N LYS A 615 -48.42 -20.95 -28.50
CA LYS A 615 -48.02 -20.45 -29.83
C LYS A 615 -47.92 -21.56 -30.86
N LEU A 616 -47.73 -22.81 -30.43
CA LEU A 616 -47.65 -24.02 -31.23
C LEU A 616 -48.87 -24.92 -31.06
N ASN A 617 -50.00 -24.34 -30.61
CA ASN A 617 -51.27 -25.03 -30.39
C ASN A 617 -51.16 -26.28 -29.49
N PHE A 618 -50.29 -26.22 -28.47
CA PHE A 618 -50.00 -27.30 -27.54
C PHE A 618 -49.54 -28.62 -28.18
N LYS A 619 -48.96 -28.56 -29.36
CA LYS A 619 -48.36 -29.72 -30.05
C LYS A 619 -46.86 -29.51 -30.14
N ALA A 620 -46.11 -30.52 -29.73
CA ALA A 620 -44.67 -30.51 -29.93
C ALA A 620 -44.33 -30.50 -31.41
N PRO A 621 -43.35 -29.70 -31.85
CA PRO A 621 -42.81 -29.79 -33.21
C PRO A 621 -42.24 -31.20 -33.47
N ASP A 622 -42.27 -31.64 -34.72
CA ASP A 622 -41.74 -32.96 -35.12
C ASP A 622 -40.21 -33.06 -34.86
N ASP A 623 -39.51 -31.93 -34.81
CA ASP A 623 -38.09 -31.77 -34.52
C ASP A 623 -37.83 -31.35 -33.06
N TRP A 624 -38.72 -31.65 -32.14
CA TRP A 624 -38.59 -31.31 -30.75
C TRP A 624 -37.52 -32.15 -30.03
N ASP A 625 -36.42 -31.55 -29.67
CA ASP A 625 -35.26 -32.15 -28.97
C ASP A 625 -35.30 -31.98 -27.44
N GLY A 626 -36.42 -31.59 -26.86
CA GLY A 626 -36.57 -31.37 -25.42
C GLY A 626 -36.14 -30.00 -24.94
N TYR A 627 -35.85 -29.06 -25.84
CA TYR A 627 -35.45 -27.70 -25.50
C TYR A 627 -35.91 -26.67 -26.54
N ARG A 628 -35.98 -25.44 -26.14
CA ARG A 628 -36.30 -24.32 -27.03
C ARG A 628 -35.15 -23.34 -27.19
N VAL A 629 -35.12 -22.62 -28.29
CA VAL A 629 -34.15 -21.54 -28.53
C VAL A 629 -34.66 -20.24 -27.93
N LEU A 630 -33.93 -19.67 -26.96
CA LEU A 630 -34.21 -18.32 -26.47
C LEU A 630 -33.57 -17.30 -27.41
N THR A 631 -34.35 -16.77 -28.33
CA THR A 631 -33.96 -15.62 -29.16
C THR A 631 -34.11 -14.35 -28.35
N SER A 632 -33.00 -13.81 -27.87
CA SER A 632 -32.99 -12.51 -27.18
C SER A 632 -33.22 -11.39 -28.19
N LYS A 633 -34.47 -11.05 -28.47
CA LYS A 633 -34.91 -9.76 -28.97
C LYS A 633 -36.36 -9.57 -28.54
N THR A 634 -36.56 -9.12 -27.34
CA THR A 634 -37.72 -8.30 -26.95
C THR A 634 -37.24 -7.33 -25.88
#